data_2e184adab6d5ba3fbf57d97680a77cb6
#
_entry.id   2e184adab6d5ba3fbf57d97680a77cb6
#
_cell.length_a   1.000
_cell.length_b   1.000
_cell.length_c   1.000
_cell.angle_alpha   90.00
_cell.angle_beta   90.00
_cell.angle_gamma   90.00
#
_symmetry.space_group_name_H-M   'P 1'
#
loop_
_entity.id
_entity.type
_entity.pdbx_description
1 polymer ?
#
loop_
_entity_poly.entity_id
_entity_poly.type
_entity_poly.pdbx_seq_one_letter_code
_entity_poly.pdbx_strand_id
1 'polypeptide(L)'
;MQNKGIVICVAVLLTLASIFYLSFSVATSYYDSEAAKIKDPIAQQDYKDSVKYLGVYSYQNCLETQIGLGLDLKGGMNVILEISVPDVIENLADHKTDAGFTNAMKEARAQEEANGGDFVSLFINAYHKSAPGHKLAEIFATQQLQGKVSPQSTDSEVEKAIRSSVQDAIDNSFNVVRTRIDKFGVVQPNIQKLEGQQGRIMVEMPGISQPERMRKMLQGSANLEFWETYNSEEIAPYLQQLDTRLANGDNEAKDTVAADSAKNEVAKAEPAKAAPKLNLKKSDDAGAKVSAEAQNAAAIKAHPLLARLQLTGGQSLSTVGYASVRDTAAINKLIYSAVAKQVLPSDLKLLWSAKPADHLNVKNIYELHALKVTTTTGRAPLEGDVITDANDEFEQNTGAPCVSMKMNTEGARKWAQMTKTNVGKAIAIVLDGVVYSAPRVNGEIDGGSSQITGNFTIEDTKDLANTLKSGRMPAPARIVQEEVVGPTLGAQSIQMGIISFVVAFILLMIYMVIMYNVTAGMMANLALIVNVFFTLGILTSFQAALTLPGLAGIVLSLGTAVDANVLIFERIKEELRGGKGMKQAVAAGYGNAFSAIFDSNLTSLITGVILLVTGTGPIRGFATTWIIGIIVSFFTAVFLTRLVFDHQLAKDRWMNTKFVTAFSRNLMQGKKYKFMSMYKTTFTVAIIAAVVFVGSFLVRGLSKSIDFTGGRNYVVAFENPVEPEQIRAILGDAFVNADGTKANTSAIAIGTDGKTIRVSTNYMIESNSPTVDDEAETILYNSLKKSGLVSQKNVEAFKNPDIRQGGSIISSTKVGPSVAKDITMGAIYSVIFALIAIFLYILIRFRNVAFSVGSTVALAFDALTVIGFYSLLWGLVPFSLEIDQTFIGAILTVVGYSINDKVVVFDRIRENMHLHPKGDVQQIFNASINETLARTINTSTTTLLVLLCIFILGGDSIRSFSFAMILGVVFGTLSSIFIASPIAYIVLGRKIKEEPAVEAEVVANK
;
A
#
# COMPACT_ATOMS: atom_id res chain seq x y z
N MET A 1 -13.79 -44.77 2.09
CA MET A 1 -12.50 -44.11 1.80
C MET A 1 -11.44 -45.15 1.48
N GLN A 2 -10.97 -45.16 0.24
CA GLN A 2 -9.89 -46.10 -0.16
C GLN A 2 -8.54 -45.77 0.44
N ASN A 3 -8.28 -44.53 0.92
CA ASN A 3 -6.97 -44.05 1.38
C ASN A 3 -7.00 -43.40 2.78
N LYS A 4 -7.57 -44.07 3.79
CA LYS A 4 -7.60 -43.58 5.19
C LYS A 4 -6.20 -43.22 5.72
N GLY A 5 -5.17 -43.99 5.34
CA GLY A 5 -3.77 -43.79 5.76
C GLY A 5 -3.21 -42.46 5.31
N ILE A 6 -3.49 -42.02 4.07
CA ILE A 6 -3.00 -40.74 3.54
C ILE A 6 -3.62 -39.59 4.34
N VAL A 7 -4.93 -39.61 4.62
CA VAL A 7 -5.61 -38.56 5.39
C VAL A 7 -5.04 -38.44 6.80
N ILE A 8 -4.78 -39.59 7.47
CA ILE A 8 -4.14 -39.61 8.80
C ILE A 8 -2.73 -39.02 8.72
N CYS A 9 -1.94 -39.44 7.73
CA CYS A 9 -0.59 -38.95 7.54
C CYS A 9 -0.56 -37.42 7.34
N VAL A 10 -1.41 -36.90 6.47
CA VAL A 10 -1.53 -35.44 6.22
C VAL A 10 -1.98 -34.70 7.47
N ALA A 11 -3.00 -35.22 8.19
CA ALA A 11 -3.47 -34.60 9.43
C ALA A 11 -2.38 -34.56 10.51
N VAL A 12 -1.60 -35.64 10.67
CA VAL A 12 -0.49 -35.68 11.63
C VAL A 12 0.63 -34.73 11.24
N LEU A 13 1.02 -34.71 9.97
CA LEU A 13 2.04 -33.78 9.48
C LEU A 13 1.62 -32.30 9.67
N LEU A 14 0.38 -31.95 9.31
CA LEU A 14 -0.14 -30.60 9.54
C LEU A 14 -0.19 -30.24 11.02
N THR A 15 -0.58 -31.20 11.88
CA THR A 15 -0.60 -30.98 13.34
C THR A 15 0.80 -30.71 13.88
N LEU A 16 1.79 -31.55 13.50
CA LEU A 16 3.18 -31.37 13.93
C LEU A 16 3.77 -30.05 13.42
N ALA A 17 3.56 -29.73 12.15
CA ALA A 17 4.00 -28.48 11.58
C ALA A 17 3.35 -27.27 12.27
N SER A 18 2.03 -27.31 12.52
CA SER A 18 1.33 -26.22 13.21
C SER A 18 1.83 -26.04 14.65
N ILE A 19 2.04 -27.14 15.40
CA ILE A 19 2.60 -27.07 16.76
C ILE A 19 4.01 -26.45 16.69
N PHE A 20 4.85 -26.92 15.77
CA PHE A 20 6.22 -26.43 15.64
C PHE A 20 6.26 -24.92 15.35
N TYR A 21 5.56 -24.45 14.30
CA TYR A 21 5.60 -23.03 13.93
C TYR A 21 4.91 -22.13 14.96
N LEU A 22 3.77 -22.52 15.51
CA LEU A 22 3.09 -21.71 16.54
C LEU A 22 3.87 -21.65 17.87
N SER A 23 4.71 -22.65 18.14
CA SER A 23 5.54 -22.66 19.35
C SER A 23 6.55 -21.51 19.41
N PHE A 24 7.00 -20.99 18.25
CA PHE A 24 7.88 -19.82 18.20
C PHE A 24 7.20 -18.57 18.74
N SER A 25 5.91 -18.35 18.43
CA SER A 25 5.14 -17.21 18.98
C SER A 25 5.00 -17.30 20.51
N VAL A 26 4.81 -18.51 21.03
CA VAL A 26 4.74 -18.73 22.49
C VAL A 26 6.10 -18.49 23.13
N ALA A 27 7.18 -18.98 22.52
CA ALA A 27 8.55 -18.80 23.01
C ALA A 27 8.93 -17.31 23.03
N THR A 28 8.65 -16.56 21.96
CA THR A 28 8.92 -15.12 21.88
C THR A 28 8.16 -14.36 22.97
N SER A 29 6.87 -14.63 23.14
CA SER A 29 6.04 -13.99 24.17
C SER A 29 6.58 -14.30 25.60
N TYR A 30 7.04 -15.51 25.84
CA TYR A 30 7.65 -15.88 27.12
C TYR A 30 8.95 -15.13 27.37
N TYR A 31 9.87 -15.11 26.40
CA TYR A 31 11.15 -14.40 26.53
C TYR A 31 10.97 -12.89 26.67
N ASP A 32 10.00 -12.28 25.99
CA ASP A 32 9.67 -10.87 26.14
C ASP A 32 9.13 -10.56 27.54
N SER A 33 8.28 -11.44 28.09
CA SER A 33 7.77 -11.29 29.45
C SER A 33 8.87 -11.42 30.52
N GLU A 34 9.83 -12.32 30.33
CA GLU A 34 10.98 -12.44 31.22
C GLU A 34 11.94 -11.24 31.08
N ALA A 35 12.23 -10.81 29.86
CA ALA A 35 13.06 -9.63 29.61
C ALA A 35 12.46 -8.36 30.23
N ALA A 36 11.14 -8.18 30.16
CA ALA A 36 10.45 -7.02 30.75
C ALA A 36 10.57 -6.90 32.27
N LYS A 37 10.95 -7.99 32.96
CA LYS A 37 11.21 -7.96 34.41
C LYS A 37 12.57 -7.35 34.76
N ILE A 38 13.49 -7.28 33.77
CA ILE A 38 14.84 -6.72 33.90
C ILE A 38 14.74 -5.20 33.73
N LYS A 39 15.13 -4.42 34.71
CA LYS A 39 15.01 -2.96 34.69
C LYS A 39 16.12 -2.26 33.91
N ASP A 40 17.28 -2.90 33.77
CA ASP A 40 18.42 -2.35 33.05
C ASP A 40 18.28 -2.67 31.55
N PRO A 41 18.22 -1.68 30.64
CA PRO A 41 18.08 -1.90 29.21
C PRO A 41 19.22 -2.72 28.59
N ILE A 42 20.47 -2.57 29.10
CA ILE A 42 21.63 -3.31 28.60
C ILE A 42 21.51 -4.79 28.99
N ALA A 43 21.24 -5.07 30.26
CA ALA A 43 21.02 -6.45 30.74
C ALA A 43 19.79 -7.10 30.10
N GLN A 44 18.77 -6.33 29.73
CA GLN A 44 17.61 -6.81 28.97
C GLN A 44 18.00 -7.28 27.58
N GLN A 45 18.85 -6.52 26.89
CA GLN A 45 19.35 -6.88 25.55
C GLN A 45 20.27 -8.11 25.63
N ASP A 46 21.21 -8.13 26.57
CA ASP A 46 22.11 -9.26 26.81
C ASP A 46 21.33 -10.56 27.09
N TYR A 47 20.22 -10.47 27.85
CA TYR A 47 19.35 -11.61 28.08
C TYR A 47 18.73 -12.10 26.76
N LYS A 48 18.17 -11.20 25.94
CA LYS A 48 17.58 -11.55 24.63
C LYS A 48 18.60 -12.19 23.68
N ASP A 49 19.83 -11.71 23.69
CA ASP A 49 20.90 -12.23 22.84
C ASP A 49 21.43 -13.59 23.31
N SER A 50 21.31 -13.88 24.62
CA SER A 50 21.80 -15.14 25.22
C SER A 50 20.82 -16.32 25.11
N VAL A 51 19.49 -16.08 25.02
CA VAL A 51 18.49 -17.15 25.02
C VAL A 51 18.46 -17.94 23.74
N LYS A 52 18.27 -19.27 23.86
CA LYS A 52 18.13 -20.19 22.73
C LYS A 52 16.91 -21.08 22.90
N TYR A 53 15.96 -20.96 21.99
CA TYR A 53 14.80 -21.83 21.93
C TYR A 53 15.17 -23.21 21.33
N LEU A 54 14.71 -24.30 21.94
CA LEU A 54 15.07 -25.69 21.60
C LEU A 54 16.60 -25.94 21.55
N GLY A 55 17.39 -25.08 22.21
CA GLY A 55 18.86 -25.16 22.21
C GLY A 55 19.56 -24.73 20.91
N VAL A 56 18.81 -24.41 19.85
CA VAL A 56 19.35 -24.10 18.49
C VAL A 56 18.94 -22.71 18.03
N TYR A 57 17.67 -22.32 18.21
CA TYR A 57 17.11 -21.08 17.67
C TYR A 57 17.37 -19.91 18.60
N SER A 58 18.03 -18.85 18.11
CA SER A 58 18.21 -17.59 18.85
C SER A 58 16.88 -16.86 19.03
N TYR A 59 16.84 -15.89 19.93
CA TYR A 59 15.67 -15.00 20.08
C TYR A 59 15.30 -14.30 18.78
N GLN A 60 16.29 -13.86 17.98
CA GLN A 60 16.07 -13.25 16.68
C GLN A 60 15.38 -14.22 15.70
N ASN A 61 15.82 -15.48 15.65
CA ASN A 61 15.15 -16.50 14.82
C ASN A 61 13.71 -16.76 15.27
N CYS A 62 13.44 -16.68 16.58
CA CYS A 62 12.07 -16.80 17.10
C CYS A 62 11.21 -15.61 16.66
N LEU A 63 11.75 -14.40 16.69
CA LEU A 63 11.08 -13.18 16.20
C LEU A 63 10.77 -13.25 14.71
N GLU A 64 11.66 -13.81 13.90
CA GLU A 64 11.48 -13.96 12.45
C GLU A 64 10.46 -15.04 12.08
N THR A 65 10.31 -16.07 12.93
CA THR A 65 9.44 -17.23 12.65
C THR A 65 8.06 -17.13 13.31
N GLN A 66 7.87 -16.26 14.32
CA GLN A 66 6.58 -16.08 14.98
C GLN A 66 5.50 -15.59 14.02
N ILE A 67 4.22 -15.57 14.45
CA ILE A 67 3.13 -14.97 13.69
C ILE A 67 3.45 -13.50 13.43
N GLY A 68 3.65 -13.15 12.16
CA GLY A 68 3.82 -11.76 11.72
C GLY A 68 2.54 -10.98 11.94
N LEU A 69 2.61 -9.84 12.63
CA LEU A 69 1.50 -8.89 12.73
C LEU A 69 1.71 -7.79 11.71
N GLY A 70 0.70 -7.56 10.88
CA GLY A 70 0.71 -6.49 9.87
C GLY A 70 0.65 -5.09 10.48
N LEU A 71 0.76 -4.10 9.62
CA LEU A 71 0.78 -2.68 9.96
C LEU A 71 -0.42 -2.26 10.83
N ASP A 72 -1.62 -2.68 10.42
CA ASP A 72 -2.88 -2.34 11.10
C ASP A 72 -2.95 -2.82 12.56
N LEU A 73 -2.16 -3.84 12.89
CA LEU A 73 -2.15 -4.49 14.20
C LEU A 73 -0.98 -4.02 15.06
N LYS A 74 0.23 -3.95 14.51
CA LYS A 74 1.45 -3.60 15.26
C LYS A 74 1.76 -2.10 15.22
N GLY A 75 1.14 -1.37 14.29
CA GLY A 75 1.58 -0.04 13.90
C GLY A 75 2.82 -0.12 13.02
N GLY A 76 3.32 1.01 12.56
CA GLY A 76 4.51 1.10 11.71
C GLY A 76 4.27 1.88 10.42
N MET A 77 4.96 1.50 9.34
CA MET A 77 4.94 2.22 8.07
C MET A 77 4.85 1.25 6.89
N ASN A 78 4.00 1.58 5.92
CA ASN A 78 3.93 0.94 4.61
C ASN A 78 4.16 1.99 3.53
N VAL A 79 5.03 1.68 2.56
CA VAL A 79 5.29 2.59 1.43
C VAL A 79 5.29 1.82 0.12
N ILE A 80 4.80 2.46 -0.94
CA ILE A 80 5.04 2.05 -2.32
C ILE A 80 6.06 3.02 -2.90
N LEU A 81 7.22 2.48 -3.23
CA LEU A 81 8.29 3.17 -3.93
C LEU A 81 8.12 2.96 -5.42
N GLU A 82 8.23 4.03 -6.20
CA GLU A 82 8.28 3.99 -7.66
C GLU A 82 9.68 4.40 -8.11
N ILE A 83 10.33 3.49 -8.84
CA ILE A 83 11.64 3.76 -9.46
C ILE A 83 11.39 4.53 -10.75
N SER A 84 12.03 5.68 -10.88
CA SER A 84 11.86 6.56 -12.04
C SER A 84 12.43 5.94 -13.31
N VAL A 85 11.58 5.28 -14.11
CA VAL A 85 11.95 4.74 -15.44
C VAL A 85 12.43 5.85 -16.38
N PRO A 86 11.79 7.05 -16.40
CA PRO A 86 12.33 8.19 -17.17
C PRO A 86 13.79 8.50 -16.86
N ASP A 87 14.17 8.54 -15.57
CA ASP A 87 15.53 8.86 -15.16
C ASP A 87 16.51 7.72 -15.50
N VAL A 88 16.04 6.45 -15.50
CA VAL A 88 16.86 5.33 -16.02
C VAL A 88 17.16 5.54 -17.51
N ILE A 89 16.17 5.90 -18.34
CA ILE A 89 16.34 6.13 -19.76
C ILE A 89 17.28 7.32 -20.02
N GLU A 90 17.16 8.42 -19.27
CA GLU A 90 18.07 9.56 -19.34
C GLU A 90 19.52 9.16 -19.00
N ASN A 91 19.70 8.33 -17.96
CA ASN A 91 21.01 7.79 -17.61
C ASN A 91 21.58 6.89 -18.71
N LEU A 92 20.76 5.98 -19.28
CA LEU A 92 21.20 5.11 -20.38
C LEU A 92 21.59 5.89 -21.64
N ALA A 93 20.96 7.05 -21.89
CA ALA A 93 21.28 7.97 -22.97
C ALA A 93 22.49 8.89 -22.64
N ASP A 94 23.14 8.71 -21.48
CA ASP A 94 24.25 9.53 -20.99
C ASP A 94 23.91 11.03 -20.93
N HIS A 95 22.67 11.34 -20.51
CA HIS A 95 22.10 12.69 -20.37
C HIS A 95 22.25 13.55 -21.65
N LYS A 96 22.07 12.96 -22.83
CA LYS A 96 22.08 13.69 -24.10
C LYS A 96 21.04 14.80 -24.09
N THR A 97 21.45 15.97 -24.61
CA THR A 97 20.62 17.18 -24.73
C THR A 97 20.07 17.38 -26.15
N ASP A 98 20.01 16.30 -26.95
CA ASP A 98 19.44 16.36 -28.29
C ASP A 98 17.96 16.79 -28.24
N ALA A 99 17.57 17.67 -29.17
CA ALA A 99 16.22 18.23 -29.18
C ALA A 99 15.14 17.15 -29.40
N GLY A 100 15.43 16.17 -30.27
CA GLY A 100 14.54 15.05 -30.54
C GLY A 100 14.32 14.19 -29.30
N PHE A 101 15.40 13.87 -28.59
CA PHE A 101 15.36 13.11 -27.34
C PHE A 101 14.62 13.89 -26.23
N THR A 102 14.94 15.15 -26.02
CA THR A 102 14.34 15.99 -24.96
C THR A 102 12.85 16.18 -25.18
N ASN A 103 12.41 16.42 -26.43
CA ASN A 103 10.98 16.55 -26.76
C ASN A 103 10.24 15.21 -26.59
N ALA A 104 10.85 14.10 -26.99
CA ALA A 104 10.29 12.77 -26.81
C ALA A 104 10.10 12.42 -25.33
N MET A 105 11.09 12.72 -24.49
CA MET A 105 11.02 12.53 -23.03
C MET A 105 9.88 13.37 -22.42
N LYS A 106 9.74 14.64 -22.83
CA LYS A 106 8.68 15.53 -22.34
C LYS A 106 7.29 15.03 -22.75
N GLU A 107 7.13 14.62 -24.03
CA GLU A 107 5.86 14.08 -24.53
C GLU A 107 5.51 12.76 -23.85
N ALA A 108 6.49 11.85 -23.67
CA ALA A 108 6.26 10.57 -23.00
C ALA A 108 5.86 10.75 -21.53
N ARG A 109 6.50 11.66 -20.77
CA ARG A 109 6.11 12.01 -19.39
C ARG A 109 4.68 12.55 -19.32
N ALA A 110 4.31 13.46 -20.21
CA ALA A 110 2.96 14.00 -20.26
C ALA A 110 1.91 12.92 -20.60
N GLN A 111 2.24 11.97 -21.50
CA GLN A 111 1.35 10.86 -21.84
C GLN A 111 1.22 9.84 -20.70
N GLU A 112 2.31 9.54 -20.00
CA GLU A 112 2.30 8.67 -18.81
C GLU A 112 1.43 9.27 -17.70
N GLU A 113 1.57 10.56 -17.41
CA GLU A 113 0.74 11.27 -16.42
C GLU A 113 -0.74 11.27 -16.79
N ALA A 114 -1.07 11.51 -18.07
CA ALA A 114 -2.45 11.58 -18.54
C ALA A 114 -3.13 10.20 -18.62
N ASN A 115 -2.46 9.22 -19.21
CA ASN A 115 -3.08 7.94 -19.59
C ASN A 115 -2.53 6.73 -18.83
N GLY A 116 -1.36 6.86 -18.17
CA GLY A 116 -0.59 5.72 -17.69
C GLY A 116 0.02 4.94 -18.85
N GLY A 117 0.65 3.82 -18.56
CA GLY A 117 1.18 2.89 -19.55
C GLY A 117 2.67 2.64 -19.39
N ASP A 118 3.21 1.80 -20.27
CA ASP A 118 4.64 1.47 -20.28
C ASP A 118 5.47 2.64 -20.83
N PHE A 119 6.23 3.29 -19.95
CA PHE A 119 7.01 4.47 -20.34
C PHE A 119 7.99 4.23 -21.49
N VAL A 120 8.59 3.03 -21.58
CA VAL A 120 9.52 2.68 -22.68
C VAL A 120 8.79 2.75 -24.02
N SER A 121 7.59 2.16 -24.11
CA SER A 121 6.77 2.23 -25.33
C SER A 121 6.34 3.65 -25.65
N LEU A 122 5.91 4.43 -24.64
CA LEU A 122 5.52 5.83 -24.82
C LEU A 122 6.68 6.67 -25.33
N PHE A 123 7.87 6.50 -24.75
CA PHE A 123 9.09 7.19 -25.16
C PHE A 123 9.48 6.86 -26.62
N ILE A 124 9.51 5.57 -26.99
CA ILE A 124 9.87 5.14 -28.35
C ILE A 124 8.90 5.74 -29.38
N ASN A 125 7.60 5.68 -29.12
CA ASN A 125 6.57 6.26 -29.98
C ASN A 125 6.73 7.79 -30.12
N ALA A 126 7.00 8.47 -28.99
CA ALA A 126 7.25 9.90 -28.98
C ALA A 126 8.54 10.27 -29.72
N TYR A 127 9.61 9.47 -29.60
CA TYR A 127 10.88 9.70 -30.29
C TYR A 127 10.73 9.58 -31.81
N HIS A 128 10.05 8.56 -32.32
CA HIS A 128 9.77 8.42 -33.75
C HIS A 128 8.94 9.58 -34.34
N LYS A 129 8.10 10.21 -33.52
CA LYS A 129 7.37 11.43 -33.92
C LYS A 129 8.25 12.69 -33.87
N SER A 130 9.09 12.83 -32.87
CA SER A 130 9.91 14.03 -32.62
C SER A 130 11.17 14.07 -33.50
N ALA A 131 11.68 12.92 -33.89
CA ALA A 131 12.89 12.76 -34.72
C ALA A 131 12.64 11.77 -35.88
N PRO A 132 11.77 12.06 -36.87
CA PRO A 132 11.45 11.14 -37.96
C PRO A 132 12.68 10.88 -38.82
N GLY A 133 13.02 9.59 -38.96
CA GLY A 133 14.17 9.13 -39.77
C GLY A 133 15.48 8.94 -39.00
N HIS A 134 15.55 9.31 -37.73
CA HIS A 134 16.68 9.00 -36.83
C HIS A 134 16.51 7.67 -36.15
N LYS A 135 17.60 6.94 -35.95
CA LYS A 135 17.59 5.63 -35.27
C LYS A 135 17.78 5.81 -33.76
N LEU A 136 17.13 4.99 -32.94
CA LEU A 136 17.36 4.93 -31.50
C LEU A 136 18.83 4.65 -31.14
N ALA A 137 19.55 3.92 -31.99
CA ALA A 137 20.97 3.62 -31.79
C ALA A 137 21.86 4.87 -31.76
N GLU A 138 21.46 5.99 -32.38
CA GLU A 138 22.21 7.27 -32.32
C GLU A 138 22.22 7.87 -30.92
N ILE A 139 21.18 7.61 -30.14
CA ILE A 139 21.04 8.06 -28.76
C ILE A 139 21.67 7.05 -27.80
N PHE A 140 21.39 5.74 -27.98
CA PHE A 140 21.67 4.71 -26.99
C PHE A 140 22.95 3.89 -27.25
N ALA A 141 23.76 4.19 -28.30
CA ALA A 141 25.09 3.60 -28.43
C ALA A 141 26.08 4.28 -27.46
N THR A 142 25.82 4.12 -26.15
CA THR A 142 26.56 4.71 -25.04
C THR A 142 27.50 3.69 -24.40
N GLN A 143 28.41 4.16 -23.54
CA GLN A 143 29.29 3.28 -22.79
C GLN A 143 28.52 2.36 -21.85
N GLN A 144 27.37 2.80 -21.33
CA GLN A 144 26.51 1.99 -20.43
C GLN A 144 25.83 0.81 -21.12
N LEU A 145 25.55 0.94 -22.43
CA LEU A 145 24.97 -0.13 -23.25
C LEU A 145 25.99 -0.81 -24.16
N GLN A 146 27.29 -0.63 -23.87
CA GLN A 146 28.38 -1.26 -24.62
C GLN A 146 28.23 -2.80 -24.61
N GLY A 147 28.26 -3.42 -25.77
CA GLY A 147 28.04 -4.86 -25.95
C GLY A 147 26.56 -5.27 -26.10
N LYS A 148 25.58 -4.40 -25.73
CA LYS A 148 24.14 -4.61 -25.98
C LYS A 148 23.65 -3.80 -27.20
N VAL A 149 24.18 -2.59 -27.39
CA VAL A 149 23.79 -1.70 -28.49
C VAL A 149 25.03 -1.22 -29.23
N SER A 150 24.98 -1.27 -30.57
CA SER A 150 25.98 -0.71 -31.49
C SER A 150 25.33 0.36 -32.37
N PRO A 151 26.12 1.27 -33.03
CA PRO A 151 25.56 2.28 -33.92
C PRO A 151 24.78 1.70 -35.13
N GLN A 152 25.00 0.42 -35.45
CA GLN A 152 24.28 -0.29 -36.52
C GLN A 152 23.04 -1.06 -36.03
N SER A 153 22.80 -1.13 -34.72
CA SER A 153 21.65 -1.84 -34.15
C SER A 153 20.31 -1.31 -34.68
N THR A 154 19.36 -2.21 -34.82
CA THR A 154 17.99 -1.87 -35.22
C THR A 154 17.23 -1.30 -33.99
N ASP A 155 16.17 -0.52 -34.23
CA ASP A 155 15.35 0.07 -33.16
C ASP A 155 14.73 -1.01 -32.26
N SER A 156 14.37 -2.17 -32.82
CA SER A 156 13.87 -3.32 -32.04
C SER A 156 14.93 -3.92 -31.10
N GLU A 157 16.21 -3.98 -31.53
CA GLU A 157 17.32 -4.44 -30.69
C GLU A 157 17.62 -3.44 -29.57
N VAL A 158 17.56 -2.12 -29.90
CA VAL A 158 17.75 -1.05 -28.93
C VAL A 158 16.60 -1.05 -27.90
N GLU A 159 15.35 -1.20 -28.34
CA GLU A 159 14.20 -1.33 -27.43
C GLU A 159 14.40 -2.49 -26.46
N LYS A 160 14.78 -3.67 -26.97
CA LYS A 160 15.04 -4.84 -26.13
C LYS A 160 16.16 -4.59 -25.12
N ALA A 161 17.22 -3.90 -25.53
CA ALA A 161 18.34 -3.54 -24.65
C ALA A 161 17.90 -2.55 -23.56
N ILE A 162 17.10 -1.52 -23.91
CA ILE A 162 16.54 -0.55 -22.97
C ILE A 162 15.64 -1.28 -21.95
N ARG A 163 14.70 -2.12 -22.40
CA ARG A 163 13.81 -2.88 -21.51
C ARG A 163 14.58 -3.78 -20.54
N SER A 164 15.59 -4.49 -21.04
CA SER A 164 16.48 -5.30 -20.20
C SER A 164 17.19 -4.46 -19.16
N SER A 165 17.74 -3.30 -19.54
CA SER A 165 18.50 -2.44 -18.62
C SER A 165 17.58 -1.72 -17.62
N VAL A 166 16.35 -1.37 -18.00
CA VAL A 166 15.33 -0.87 -17.08
C VAL A 166 14.96 -1.93 -16.04
N GLN A 167 14.78 -3.18 -16.49
CA GLN A 167 14.50 -4.28 -15.56
C GLN A 167 15.66 -4.54 -14.61
N ASP A 168 16.89 -4.53 -15.12
CA ASP A 168 18.13 -4.67 -14.31
C ASP A 168 18.22 -3.53 -13.26
N ALA A 169 17.86 -2.30 -13.63
CA ALA A 169 17.84 -1.15 -12.72
C ALA A 169 16.78 -1.29 -11.61
N ILE A 170 15.58 -1.77 -11.95
CA ILE A 170 14.52 -2.05 -10.97
C ILE A 170 14.96 -3.15 -10.00
N ASP A 171 15.57 -4.24 -10.53
CA ASP A 171 16.02 -5.36 -9.72
C ASP A 171 17.16 -4.97 -8.78
N ASN A 172 18.10 -4.14 -9.24
CA ASN A 172 19.15 -3.57 -8.40
C ASN A 172 18.58 -2.65 -7.32
N SER A 173 17.63 -1.77 -7.68
CA SER A 173 16.97 -0.89 -6.71
C SER A 173 16.23 -1.67 -5.64
N PHE A 174 15.54 -2.76 -6.01
CA PHE A 174 14.89 -3.68 -5.07
C PHE A 174 15.90 -4.27 -4.07
N ASN A 175 17.05 -4.75 -4.56
CA ASN A 175 18.10 -5.31 -3.71
C ASN A 175 18.70 -4.26 -2.76
N VAL A 176 18.90 -3.03 -3.25
CA VAL A 176 19.38 -1.91 -2.42
C VAL A 176 18.39 -1.58 -1.32
N VAL A 177 17.10 -1.44 -1.65
CA VAL A 177 16.03 -1.18 -0.67
C VAL A 177 15.99 -2.29 0.39
N ARG A 178 16.02 -3.55 -0.04
CA ARG A 178 16.05 -4.70 0.87
C ARG A 178 17.24 -4.65 1.82
N THR A 179 18.46 -4.42 1.27
CA THR A 179 19.68 -4.34 2.08
C THR A 179 19.64 -3.20 3.09
N ARG A 180 19.04 -2.06 2.73
CA ARG A 180 18.86 -0.92 3.65
C ARG A 180 17.96 -1.29 4.81
N ILE A 181 16.81 -1.89 4.52
CA ILE A 181 15.82 -2.28 5.54
C ILE A 181 16.39 -3.33 6.48
N ASP A 182 17.10 -4.34 5.95
CA ASP A 182 17.75 -5.38 6.75
C ASP A 182 18.78 -4.78 7.72
N LYS A 183 19.57 -3.77 7.28
CA LYS A 183 20.56 -3.09 8.13
C LYS A 183 19.95 -2.17 9.18
N PHE A 184 18.74 -1.67 8.96
CA PHE A 184 17.99 -0.90 9.95
C PHE A 184 17.41 -1.75 11.07
N GLY A 185 17.46 -3.09 10.93
CA GLY A 185 16.98 -4.03 11.95
C GLY A 185 15.45 -4.08 12.07
N VAL A 186 14.74 -3.81 10.96
CA VAL A 186 13.28 -3.98 10.92
C VAL A 186 12.94 -5.46 11.05
N VAL A 187 12.10 -5.81 12.00
CA VAL A 187 11.68 -7.19 12.23
C VAL A 187 10.55 -7.56 11.29
N GLN A 188 10.72 -8.62 10.51
CA GLN A 188 9.73 -9.14 9.55
C GLN A 188 9.24 -8.09 8.52
N PRO A 189 10.15 -7.39 7.81
CA PRO A 189 9.70 -6.50 6.74
C PRO A 189 9.12 -7.34 5.59
N ASN A 190 8.07 -6.83 4.96
CA ASN A 190 7.53 -7.43 3.75
C ASN A 190 7.89 -6.55 2.56
N ILE A 191 8.78 -7.04 1.69
CA ILE A 191 9.28 -6.28 0.54
C ILE A 191 8.91 -7.05 -0.73
N GLN A 192 8.11 -6.44 -1.60
CA GLN A 192 7.60 -7.10 -2.80
C GLN A 192 7.61 -6.16 -4.01
N LYS A 193 7.94 -6.70 -5.18
CA LYS A 193 7.66 -6.03 -6.46
C LYS A 193 6.18 -6.17 -6.77
N LEU A 194 5.53 -5.10 -7.18
CA LEU A 194 4.11 -5.15 -7.57
C LEU A 194 3.99 -5.68 -9.01
N GLU A 195 3.39 -6.85 -9.17
CA GLU A 195 3.17 -7.45 -10.48
C GLU A 195 2.19 -6.60 -11.32
N GLY A 196 2.51 -6.40 -12.60
CA GLY A 196 1.72 -5.57 -13.50
C GLY A 196 1.95 -4.06 -13.36
N GLN A 197 2.76 -3.61 -12.39
CA GLN A 197 3.13 -2.21 -12.16
C GLN A 197 4.65 -2.06 -12.22
N GLN A 198 5.17 -1.77 -13.42
CA GLN A 198 6.61 -1.71 -13.65
C GLN A 198 7.29 -0.65 -12.78
N GLY A 199 8.35 -1.04 -12.08
CA GLY A 199 9.15 -0.14 -11.25
C GLY A 199 8.61 0.12 -9.85
N ARG A 200 7.49 -0.48 -9.42
CA ARG A 200 6.93 -0.29 -8.09
C ARG A 200 7.32 -1.40 -7.11
N ILE A 201 7.76 -0.96 -5.93
CA ILE A 201 8.19 -1.82 -4.82
C ILE A 201 7.36 -1.45 -3.59
N MET A 202 6.63 -2.41 -3.06
CA MET A 202 5.93 -2.28 -1.78
C MET A 202 6.85 -2.70 -0.64
N VAL A 203 6.87 -1.88 0.42
CA VAL A 203 7.70 -2.07 1.61
C VAL A 203 6.83 -1.85 2.85
N GLU A 204 6.52 -2.93 3.54
CA GLU A 204 5.83 -2.89 4.83
C GLU A 204 6.84 -3.10 5.96
N MET A 205 6.80 -2.22 6.94
CA MET A 205 7.73 -2.18 8.08
C MET A 205 6.94 -2.11 9.39
N PRO A 206 6.45 -3.25 9.91
CA PRO A 206 5.68 -3.26 11.14
C PRO A 206 6.53 -2.88 12.35
N GLY A 207 5.97 -2.07 13.25
CA GLY A 207 6.60 -1.68 14.52
C GLY A 207 7.68 -0.61 14.42
N ILE A 208 7.79 0.09 13.29
CA ILE A 208 8.68 1.26 13.15
C ILE A 208 8.11 2.43 13.95
N SER A 209 8.96 3.04 14.79
CA SER A 209 8.63 4.22 15.61
C SER A 209 9.07 5.55 15.00
N GLN A 210 9.96 5.54 13.98
CA GLN A 210 10.54 6.73 13.35
C GLN A 210 10.27 6.77 11.84
N PRO A 211 9.04 7.07 11.39
CA PRO A 211 8.69 7.07 9.96
C PRO A 211 9.48 8.09 9.15
N GLU A 212 9.76 9.28 9.68
CA GLU A 212 10.55 10.32 9.02
C GLU A 212 11.97 9.85 8.63
N ARG A 213 12.63 9.13 9.54
CA ARG A 213 13.96 8.57 9.30
C ARG A 213 13.92 7.50 8.20
N MET A 214 12.88 6.64 8.24
CA MET A 214 12.69 5.61 7.21
C MET A 214 12.40 6.23 5.84
N ARG A 215 11.56 7.27 5.79
CA ARG A 215 11.26 8.01 4.55
C ARG A 215 12.53 8.54 3.89
N LYS A 216 13.38 9.22 4.65
CA LYS A 216 14.68 9.73 4.14
C LYS A 216 15.58 8.62 3.62
N MET A 217 15.68 7.51 4.35
CA MET A 217 16.50 6.36 3.98
C MET A 217 16.00 5.68 2.69
N LEU A 218 14.68 5.52 2.54
CA LEU A 218 14.10 4.85 1.39
C LEU A 218 14.17 5.69 0.11
N GLN A 219 14.03 7.00 0.21
CA GLN A 219 14.09 7.93 -0.93
C GLN A 219 15.52 8.29 -1.34
N GLY A 220 16.47 8.23 -0.42
CA GLY A 220 17.86 8.55 -0.69
C GLY A 220 18.45 7.67 -1.79
N SER A 221 18.99 8.27 -2.84
CA SER A 221 19.64 7.51 -3.92
C SER A 221 21.03 6.96 -3.52
N ALA A 222 21.59 7.44 -2.41
CA ALA A 222 22.97 7.22 -1.97
C ALA A 222 23.99 7.64 -3.03
N ASN A 223 23.67 8.66 -3.82
CA ASN A 223 24.58 9.20 -4.81
C ASN A 223 25.63 10.05 -4.12
N LEU A 224 26.74 9.42 -3.70
CA LEU A 224 27.86 10.10 -3.10
C LEU A 224 28.76 10.68 -4.19
N GLU A 225 29.10 11.93 -4.06
CA GLU A 225 29.90 12.69 -5.02
C GLU A 225 31.00 13.45 -4.28
N PHE A 226 32.19 13.49 -4.83
CA PHE A 226 33.31 14.25 -4.34
C PHE A 226 33.63 15.37 -5.32
N TRP A 227 33.53 16.62 -4.84
CA TRP A 227 33.71 17.81 -5.66
C TRP A 227 34.85 18.66 -5.19
N GLU A 228 35.61 19.19 -6.13
CA GLU A 228 36.51 20.29 -5.86
C GLU A 228 35.72 21.55 -5.51
N THR A 229 36.26 22.45 -4.71
CA THR A 229 35.58 23.68 -4.29
C THR A 229 36.31 24.93 -4.74
N TYR A 230 35.54 25.97 -4.93
CA TYR A 230 36.04 27.35 -4.98
C TYR A 230 36.22 27.90 -3.57
N ASN A 231 37.20 28.79 -3.39
CA ASN A 231 37.28 29.58 -2.17
C ASN A 231 36.21 30.69 -2.17
N SER A 232 35.69 31.02 -1.00
CA SER A 232 34.65 32.05 -0.85
C SER A 232 35.05 33.41 -1.46
N GLU A 233 36.32 33.77 -1.37
CA GLU A 233 36.87 35.02 -1.94
C GLU A 233 36.78 35.10 -3.45
N GLU A 234 36.85 33.96 -4.14
CA GLU A 234 36.78 33.90 -5.60
C GLU A 234 35.35 34.09 -6.12
N ILE A 235 34.33 33.70 -5.36
CA ILE A 235 32.92 33.72 -5.79
C ILE A 235 32.14 34.93 -5.26
N ALA A 236 32.51 35.47 -4.11
CA ALA A 236 31.81 36.61 -3.51
C ALA A 236 31.62 37.80 -4.46
N PRO A 237 32.62 38.22 -5.31
CA PRO A 237 32.43 39.32 -6.27
C PRO A 237 31.33 39.03 -7.31
N TYR A 238 31.23 37.78 -7.79
CA TYR A 238 30.21 37.36 -8.76
C TYR A 238 28.81 37.41 -8.17
N LEU A 239 28.64 36.99 -6.89
CA LEU A 239 27.36 37.08 -6.20
C LEU A 239 26.93 38.53 -5.95
N GLN A 240 27.88 39.42 -5.65
CA GLN A 240 27.62 40.88 -5.53
C GLN A 240 27.21 41.48 -6.88
N GLN A 241 27.88 41.09 -7.96
CA GLN A 241 27.54 41.55 -9.31
C GLN A 241 26.17 41.02 -9.74
N LEU A 242 25.83 39.77 -9.39
CA LEU A 242 24.52 39.21 -9.63
C LEU A 242 23.42 39.98 -8.89
N ASP A 243 23.62 40.26 -7.59
CA ASP A 243 22.68 41.07 -6.80
C ASP A 243 22.41 42.44 -7.42
N THR A 244 23.48 43.13 -7.87
CA THR A 244 23.36 44.42 -8.52
C THR A 244 22.57 44.34 -9.83
N ARG A 245 22.75 43.31 -10.66
CA ARG A 245 21.99 43.14 -11.89
C ARG A 245 20.52 42.80 -11.60
N LEU A 246 20.26 41.94 -10.62
CA LEU A 246 18.89 41.62 -10.20
C LEU A 246 18.15 42.84 -9.62
N ALA A 247 18.85 43.73 -8.90
CA ALA A 247 18.29 44.99 -8.38
C ALA A 247 17.91 45.97 -9.49
N ASN A 248 18.68 45.98 -10.61
CA ASN A 248 18.43 46.86 -11.74
C ASN A 248 17.29 46.41 -12.69
N GLY A 249 16.57 45.35 -12.38
CA GLY A 249 15.36 44.96 -13.09
C GLY A 249 15.57 44.11 -14.34
N ASP A 250 16.73 43.46 -14.53
CA ASP A 250 17.00 42.53 -15.66
C ASP A 250 16.20 41.21 -15.58
N ASN A 251 15.09 41.17 -14.88
CA ASN A 251 14.27 39.97 -14.65
C ASN A 251 13.31 39.59 -15.80
N GLU A 252 13.26 40.35 -16.89
CA GLU A 252 12.40 39.97 -18.03
C GLU A 252 13.26 39.69 -19.26
N ALA A 253 13.37 38.43 -19.64
CA ALA A 253 13.75 38.04 -21.00
C ALA A 253 12.62 38.44 -21.97
N LYS A 254 12.73 39.59 -22.60
CA LYS A 254 12.00 39.85 -23.86
C LYS A 254 12.77 39.18 -24.98
N ASP A 255 12.18 38.14 -25.54
CA ASP A 255 12.53 37.64 -26.87
C ASP A 255 12.30 38.73 -27.87
N THR A 256 13.39 39.40 -28.31
CA THR A 256 13.43 40.04 -29.64
C THR A 256 14.88 40.18 -30.10
N VAL A 257 15.11 39.53 -31.23
CA VAL A 257 16.27 39.67 -32.09
C VAL A 257 16.31 41.08 -32.67
N ALA A 258 17.41 41.79 -32.51
CA ALA A 258 18.05 42.57 -33.58
C ALA A 258 19.18 43.51 -33.07
N ALA A 259 20.22 43.44 -33.81
CA ALA A 259 21.49 44.13 -33.93
C ALA A 259 21.55 45.61 -33.55
N ASP A 260 22.70 45.97 -33.05
CA ASP A 260 23.70 46.91 -33.52
C ASP A 260 24.01 48.16 -32.67
N SER A 261 25.32 48.34 -32.51
CA SER A 261 26.09 49.58 -32.35
C SER A 261 26.25 50.27 -30.99
N ALA A 262 27.39 49.99 -30.46
CA ALA A 262 28.41 50.88 -29.85
C ALA A 262 28.01 52.27 -29.27
N LYS A 263 28.36 52.51 -28.02
CA LYS A 263 29.31 53.55 -27.64
C LYS A 263 29.75 53.50 -26.19
N ASN A 264 31.06 53.59 -26.00
CA ASN A 264 31.78 53.79 -24.74
C ASN A 264 31.36 55.06 -24.02
N GLU A 265 31.15 55.04 -22.71
CA GLU A 265 31.55 56.06 -21.80
C GLU A 265 31.92 55.50 -20.44
N VAL A 266 33.18 55.75 -20.07
CA VAL A 266 33.82 55.44 -18.79
C VAL A 266 33.35 56.46 -17.76
N ALA A 267 32.57 56.03 -16.76
CA ALA A 267 32.32 56.83 -15.57
C ALA A 267 32.98 56.18 -14.36
N LYS A 268 33.88 56.92 -13.72
CA LYS A 268 34.58 56.55 -12.50
C LYS A 268 33.62 56.21 -11.37
N ALA A 269 33.79 55.02 -10.75
CA ALA A 269 33.15 54.69 -9.53
C ALA A 269 33.91 55.16 -8.31
N GLU A 270 33.25 55.91 -7.45
CA GLU A 270 33.68 56.18 -6.08
C GLU A 270 33.38 54.94 -5.20
N PRO A 271 34.18 54.71 -4.13
CA PRO A 271 34.05 53.47 -3.33
C PRO A 271 32.76 53.44 -2.50
N ALA A 272 31.99 52.42 -2.69
CA ALA A 272 30.72 52.14 -1.98
C ALA A 272 30.93 51.97 -0.49
N LYS A 273 30.14 52.69 0.30
CA LYS A 273 30.02 52.53 1.76
C LYS A 273 29.54 51.12 2.15
N ALA A 274 30.16 50.63 3.21
CA ALA A 274 29.89 49.31 3.79
C ALA A 274 28.39 49.02 3.98
N ALA A 275 28.01 47.80 3.63
CA ALA A 275 26.65 47.24 3.83
C ALA A 275 26.20 47.28 5.31
N PRO A 276 24.94 47.53 5.60
CA PRO A 276 24.44 47.59 6.96
C PRO A 276 24.47 46.21 7.60
N LYS A 277 25.15 46.09 8.74
CA LYS A 277 25.15 44.87 9.59
C LYS A 277 23.75 44.64 10.15
N LEU A 278 23.19 43.51 9.85
CA LEU A 278 21.92 43.05 10.44
C LEU A 278 22.10 42.78 11.95
N ASN A 279 21.53 43.66 12.78
CA ASN A 279 21.55 43.51 14.23
C ASN A 279 20.44 42.57 14.70
N LEU A 280 20.82 41.34 14.98
CA LEU A 280 19.93 40.33 15.63
C LEU A 280 19.79 40.65 17.12
N LYS A 281 18.94 41.60 17.48
CA LYS A 281 18.48 41.75 18.89
C LYS A 281 17.08 41.20 19.01
N LYS A 282 16.91 40.23 19.94
CA LYS A 282 15.63 39.86 20.49
C LYS A 282 14.90 41.06 21.05
N SER A 283 13.69 41.32 20.57
CA SER A 283 12.72 42.11 21.32
C SER A 283 11.30 41.63 21.01
N ASP A 284 10.66 41.19 22.07
CA ASP A 284 9.22 40.98 22.11
C ASP A 284 8.57 42.37 22.17
N ASP A 285 7.95 42.78 21.06
CA ASP A 285 6.88 43.79 21.11
C ASP A 285 6.07 43.87 19.80
N ALA A 286 4.75 43.78 19.92
CA ALA A 286 3.84 43.69 18.80
C ALA A 286 3.63 44.99 17.98
N GLY A 287 4.19 46.10 18.42
CA GLY A 287 4.11 47.39 17.73
C GLY A 287 5.25 47.66 16.74
N ALA A 288 6.33 46.87 16.78
CA ALA A 288 7.50 47.03 15.89
C ALA A 288 7.42 46.21 14.59
N LYS A 289 6.43 45.27 14.45
CA LYS A 289 6.34 44.35 13.29
C LYS A 289 6.03 45.05 11.96
N VAL A 290 5.17 46.07 11.94
CA VAL A 290 4.76 46.73 10.69
C VAL A 290 5.88 47.62 10.11
N SER A 291 6.75 48.19 10.93
CA SER A 291 7.91 48.96 10.47
C SER A 291 9.08 48.06 10.02
N ALA A 292 9.24 46.89 10.63
CA ALA A 292 10.29 45.94 10.28
C ALA A 292 9.99 45.20 8.96
N GLU A 293 8.72 44.90 8.67
CA GLU A 293 8.30 44.25 7.41
C GLU A 293 8.45 45.24 6.22
N ALA A 294 8.12 46.52 6.40
CA ALA A 294 8.31 47.54 5.37
C ALA A 294 9.79 47.79 5.09
N GLN A 295 10.65 47.79 6.11
CA GLN A 295 12.11 47.91 5.96
C GLN A 295 12.74 46.69 5.30
N ASN A 296 12.29 45.48 5.64
CA ASN A 296 12.72 44.26 4.96
C ASN A 296 12.27 44.22 3.49
N ALA A 297 11.06 44.63 3.18
CA ALA A 297 10.58 44.71 1.79
C ALA A 297 11.39 45.72 0.95
N ALA A 298 11.80 46.85 1.53
CA ALA A 298 12.67 47.83 0.88
C ALA A 298 14.11 47.32 0.68
N ALA A 299 14.65 46.58 1.67
CA ALA A 299 15.97 45.95 1.59
C ALA A 299 16.00 44.86 0.51
N ILE A 300 14.93 44.05 0.40
CA ILE A 300 14.78 43.00 -0.62
C ILE A 300 14.67 43.59 -2.04
N LYS A 301 14.08 44.77 -2.20
CA LYS A 301 14.05 45.44 -3.51
C LYS A 301 15.42 46.01 -3.88
N ALA A 302 16.17 46.53 -2.90
CA ALA A 302 17.51 47.11 -3.14
C ALA A 302 18.57 46.01 -3.36
N HIS A 303 18.48 44.90 -2.66
CA HIS A 303 19.41 43.78 -2.69
C HIS A 303 18.66 42.43 -2.71
N PRO A 304 18.11 42.01 -3.86
CA PRO A 304 17.25 40.83 -3.94
C PRO A 304 17.90 39.53 -3.44
N LEU A 305 19.21 39.35 -3.66
CA LEU A 305 20.00 38.22 -3.24
C LEU A 305 20.60 38.44 -1.85
N LEU A 306 21.34 39.54 -1.65
CA LEU A 306 22.12 39.78 -0.44
C LEU A 306 21.29 40.17 0.79
N ALA A 307 20.06 40.61 0.62
CA ALA A 307 19.13 40.78 1.74
C ALA A 307 18.71 39.43 2.40
N ARG A 308 18.83 38.32 1.65
CA ARG A 308 18.49 36.96 2.08
C ARG A 308 19.70 36.06 2.32
N LEU A 309 20.83 36.33 1.60
CA LEU A 309 22.05 35.55 1.69
C LEU A 309 23.15 36.42 2.34
N GLN A 310 23.57 36.03 3.52
CA GLN A 310 24.69 36.69 4.20
C GLN A 310 26.02 36.09 3.72
N LEU A 311 26.83 36.82 2.98
CA LEU A 311 28.14 36.37 2.49
C LEU A 311 29.13 36.15 3.65
N THR A 312 29.99 35.14 3.52
CA THR A 312 31.12 34.89 4.39
C THR A 312 32.25 35.88 4.07
N GLY A 313 32.81 36.55 5.06
CA GLY A 313 33.83 37.57 4.90
C GLY A 313 35.26 37.05 4.64
N GLY A 314 35.43 36.08 3.72
CA GLY A 314 36.75 35.59 3.30
C GLY A 314 37.46 34.63 4.26
N GLN A 315 36.80 34.16 5.30
CA GLN A 315 37.35 33.22 6.28
C GLN A 315 37.03 31.73 6.03
N SER A 316 36.16 31.44 5.07
CA SER A 316 35.73 30.08 4.77
C SER A 316 36.32 29.55 3.46
N LEU A 317 36.70 28.27 3.44
CA LEU A 317 37.31 27.66 2.24
C LEU A 317 36.28 27.44 1.13
N SER A 318 35.08 26.91 1.43
CA SER A 318 34.07 26.56 0.43
C SER A 318 32.70 27.22 0.66
N THR A 319 32.39 27.66 1.88
CA THR A 319 31.12 28.31 2.25
C THR A 319 31.11 29.75 1.79
N VAL A 320 30.25 30.09 0.82
CA VAL A 320 30.15 31.46 0.26
C VAL A 320 29.14 32.32 0.99
N GLY A 321 28.17 31.71 1.69
CA GLY A 321 27.17 32.45 2.45
C GLY A 321 26.28 31.60 3.33
N TYR A 322 25.49 32.29 4.17
CA TYR A 322 24.53 31.73 5.10
C TYR A 322 23.15 32.28 4.82
N ALA A 323 22.13 31.41 4.89
CA ALA A 323 20.72 31.83 4.73
C ALA A 323 19.79 31.03 5.61
N SER A 324 18.62 31.63 5.94
CA SER A 324 17.55 30.94 6.62
C SER A 324 16.90 29.89 5.67
N VAL A 325 16.46 28.76 6.21
CA VAL A 325 15.73 27.73 5.46
C VAL A 325 14.55 28.28 4.68
N ARG A 326 13.90 29.34 5.19
CA ARG A 326 12.73 29.98 4.54
C ARG A 326 13.12 30.72 3.26
N ASP A 327 14.37 31.19 3.15
CA ASP A 327 14.86 31.96 2.03
C ASP A 327 15.57 31.12 0.96
N THR A 328 15.92 29.87 1.24
CA THR A 328 16.65 28.98 0.34
C THR A 328 15.97 28.82 -1.02
N ALA A 329 14.62 28.61 -1.04
CA ALA A 329 13.85 28.48 -2.27
C ALA A 329 13.88 29.78 -3.13
N ALA A 330 13.79 30.93 -2.48
CA ALA A 330 13.87 32.21 -3.15
C ALA A 330 15.28 32.48 -3.70
N ILE A 331 16.32 32.17 -2.91
CA ILE A 331 17.72 32.26 -3.32
C ILE A 331 17.98 31.34 -4.51
N ASN A 332 17.49 30.08 -4.49
CA ASN A 332 17.64 29.14 -5.58
C ASN A 332 17.06 29.68 -6.90
N LYS A 333 15.88 30.31 -6.87
CA LYS A 333 15.30 30.96 -8.06
C LYS A 333 16.20 32.04 -8.63
N LEU A 334 16.92 32.77 -7.78
CA LEU A 334 17.81 33.85 -8.19
C LEU A 334 19.15 33.33 -8.74
N ILE A 335 19.79 32.39 -8.05
CA ILE A 335 21.12 31.85 -8.44
C ILE A 335 21.08 30.92 -9.65
N TYR A 336 19.90 30.36 -10.00
CA TYR A 336 19.72 29.55 -11.21
C TYR A 336 18.92 30.27 -12.30
N SER A 337 18.73 31.59 -12.16
CA SER A 337 18.05 32.41 -13.16
C SER A 337 18.88 32.56 -14.45
N ALA A 338 18.24 32.99 -15.55
CA ALA A 338 18.92 33.29 -16.81
C ALA A 338 20.01 34.37 -16.66
N VAL A 339 19.78 35.35 -15.77
CA VAL A 339 20.73 36.40 -15.44
C VAL A 339 21.94 35.83 -14.69
N ALA A 340 21.72 34.91 -13.76
CA ALA A 340 22.79 34.24 -13.03
C ALA A 340 23.73 33.44 -13.96
N LYS A 341 23.21 32.77 -14.97
CA LYS A 341 23.99 32.02 -15.97
C LYS A 341 24.92 32.92 -16.80
N GLN A 342 24.63 34.23 -16.88
CA GLN A 342 25.49 35.20 -17.60
C GLN A 342 26.57 35.81 -16.71
N VAL A 343 26.37 35.78 -15.39
CA VAL A 343 27.26 36.42 -14.40
C VAL A 343 28.17 35.43 -13.71
N LEU A 344 27.61 34.28 -13.33
CA LEU A 344 28.35 33.26 -12.60
C LEU A 344 29.24 32.44 -13.54
N PRO A 345 30.42 31.96 -13.07
CA PRO A 345 31.26 31.04 -13.85
C PRO A 345 30.49 29.84 -14.33
N SER A 346 30.72 29.41 -15.57
CA SER A 346 30.00 28.28 -16.18
C SER A 346 30.30 26.92 -15.51
N ASP A 347 31.40 26.83 -14.79
CA ASP A 347 31.89 25.67 -14.02
C ASP A 347 31.56 25.76 -12.53
N LEU A 348 30.71 26.72 -12.11
CA LEU A 348 30.26 26.90 -10.74
C LEU A 348 28.95 26.14 -10.49
N LYS A 349 28.93 25.31 -9.44
CA LYS A 349 27.74 24.66 -8.90
C LYS A 349 27.57 25.07 -7.44
N LEU A 350 26.41 25.62 -7.08
CA LEU A 350 26.11 26.04 -5.71
C LEU A 350 25.17 25.05 -5.03
N LEU A 351 25.57 24.50 -3.88
CA LEU A 351 24.76 23.54 -3.11
C LEU A 351 24.67 23.92 -1.63
N TRP A 352 23.54 23.60 -1.01
CA TRP A 352 23.29 23.83 0.42
C TRP A 352 23.89 22.71 1.28
N SER A 353 24.24 23.03 2.53
CA SER A 353 24.62 22.08 3.54
C SER A 353 23.43 21.16 3.91
N ALA A 354 23.70 19.89 4.27
CA ALA A 354 22.69 18.94 4.72
C ALA A 354 22.09 19.28 6.09
N LYS A 355 22.85 19.99 6.93
CA LYS A 355 22.50 20.38 8.29
C LYS A 355 22.64 21.88 8.52
N PRO A 356 21.91 22.42 9.50
CA PRO A 356 22.10 23.80 9.92
C PRO A 356 23.52 24.06 10.44
N ALA A 357 23.99 25.28 10.29
CA ALA A 357 25.28 25.77 10.81
C ALA A 357 25.18 26.01 12.33
N ASP A 358 25.32 24.98 13.14
CA ASP A 358 25.17 25.09 14.60
C ASP A 358 26.23 25.96 15.28
N HIS A 359 27.39 26.13 14.64
CA HIS A 359 28.46 27.00 15.14
C HIS A 359 28.04 28.49 15.24
N LEU A 360 26.96 28.90 14.57
CA LEU A 360 26.44 30.27 14.65
C LEU A 360 25.44 30.46 15.81
N ASN A 361 25.13 29.45 16.62
CA ASN A 361 24.15 29.50 17.73
C ASN A 361 22.76 30.04 17.31
N VAL A 362 22.41 29.95 16.02
CA VAL A 362 21.11 30.35 15.46
C VAL A 362 20.51 29.14 14.76
N LYS A 363 19.28 28.74 15.16
CA LYS A 363 18.60 27.62 14.56
C LYS A 363 18.14 27.93 13.12
N ASN A 364 18.17 26.91 12.25
CA ASN A 364 17.67 26.94 10.88
C ASN A 364 18.43 27.86 9.88
N ILE A 365 19.73 28.06 10.07
CA ILE A 365 20.61 28.69 9.10
C ILE A 365 21.44 27.62 8.40
N TYR A 366 21.45 27.64 7.07
CA TYR A 366 22.17 26.69 6.22
C TYR A 366 23.31 27.38 5.48
N GLU A 367 24.37 26.63 5.19
CA GLU A 367 25.54 27.07 4.46
C GLU A 367 25.37 26.85 2.96
N LEU A 368 25.73 27.84 2.15
CA LEU A 368 25.81 27.71 0.71
C LEU A 368 27.27 27.49 0.31
N HIS A 369 27.57 26.36 -0.32
CA HIS A 369 28.92 25.97 -0.76
C HIS A 369 29.08 26.16 -2.25
N ALA A 370 30.30 26.61 -2.67
CA ALA A 370 30.66 26.75 -4.06
C ALA A 370 31.55 25.59 -4.53
N LEU A 371 31.01 24.79 -5.43
CA LEU A 371 31.63 23.63 -6.01
C LEU A 371 32.14 23.92 -7.41
N LYS A 372 33.24 23.29 -7.80
CA LYS A 372 33.86 23.46 -9.11
C LYS A 372 33.61 22.23 -9.98
N VAL A 373 33.02 22.45 -11.15
CA VAL A 373 32.79 21.42 -12.16
C VAL A 373 34.02 21.29 -13.03
N THR A 374 34.85 20.26 -12.79
CA THR A 374 36.13 20.07 -13.51
C THR A 374 36.00 19.07 -14.66
N THR A 375 34.88 18.37 -14.77
CA THR A 375 34.63 17.39 -15.81
C THR A 375 33.82 17.99 -16.96
N THR A 376 34.06 17.56 -18.20
CA THR A 376 33.34 17.99 -19.40
C THR A 376 31.88 17.47 -19.41
N THR A 377 31.60 16.44 -18.67
CA THR A 377 30.26 15.81 -18.53
C THR A 377 29.38 16.49 -17.48
N GLY A 378 29.92 17.43 -16.69
CA GLY A 378 29.21 18.06 -15.57
C GLY A 378 29.02 17.15 -14.35
N ARG A 379 29.57 15.93 -14.38
CA ARG A 379 29.53 14.97 -13.25
C ARG A 379 30.65 15.22 -12.25
N ALA A 380 30.51 14.65 -11.07
CA ALA A 380 31.57 14.70 -10.08
C ALA A 380 32.84 13.99 -10.58
N PRO A 381 34.02 14.51 -10.26
CA PRO A 381 35.30 13.86 -10.60
C PRO A 381 35.45 12.46 -10.01
N LEU A 382 34.82 12.22 -8.86
CA LEU A 382 34.75 10.93 -8.19
C LEU A 382 33.35 10.69 -7.63
N GLU A 383 32.77 9.56 -7.97
CA GLU A 383 31.42 9.14 -7.53
C GLU A 383 31.52 7.99 -6.50
N GLY A 384 30.44 7.73 -5.77
CA GLY A 384 30.40 6.76 -4.68
C GLY A 384 30.42 5.28 -5.09
N ASP A 385 30.35 4.97 -6.38
CA ASP A 385 30.48 3.61 -6.94
C ASP A 385 31.84 2.96 -6.65
N VAL A 386 32.87 3.78 -6.34
CA VAL A 386 34.18 3.32 -5.94
C VAL A 386 34.28 2.91 -4.47
N ILE A 387 33.25 3.14 -3.65
CA ILE A 387 33.27 2.79 -2.23
C ILE A 387 32.94 1.31 -2.06
N THR A 388 33.85 0.61 -1.36
CA THR A 388 33.72 -0.82 -1.08
C THR A 388 33.19 -1.11 0.32
N ASP A 389 33.48 -0.23 1.29
CA ASP A 389 33.03 -0.37 2.69
C ASP A 389 32.88 0.99 3.36
N ALA A 390 31.96 1.10 4.33
CA ALA A 390 31.74 2.30 5.13
C ALA A 390 31.31 1.91 6.56
N ASN A 391 31.95 2.46 7.61
CA ASN A 391 31.64 2.14 9.00
C ASN A 391 31.48 3.42 9.80
N ASP A 392 30.59 3.38 10.80
CA ASP A 392 30.50 4.41 11.82
C ASP A 392 31.62 4.25 12.84
N GLU A 393 32.37 5.32 13.05
CA GLU A 393 33.56 5.36 13.92
C GLU A 393 33.58 6.69 14.70
N PHE A 394 34.53 6.82 15.60
CA PHE A 394 34.81 8.08 16.29
C PHE A 394 36.17 8.62 15.83
N GLU A 395 36.20 9.90 15.54
CA GLU A 395 37.45 10.58 15.19
C GLU A 395 38.46 10.52 16.35
N GLN A 396 39.67 10.05 16.07
CA GLN A 396 40.67 9.81 17.13
C GLN A 396 41.10 11.09 17.89
N ASN A 397 41.01 12.24 17.26
CA ASN A 397 41.48 13.49 17.86
C ASN A 397 40.40 14.22 18.66
N THR A 398 39.17 14.24 18.17
CA THR A 398 38.05 14.99 18.74
C THR A 398 37.05 14.15 19.48
N GLY A 399 37.05 12.81 19.26
CA GLY A 399 36.03 11.92 19.77
C GLY A 399 34.66 12.14 19.14
N ALA A 400 34.53 12.94 18.08
CA ALA A 400 33.30 13.19 17.37
C ALA A 400 32.90 11.99 16.50
N PRO A 401 31.58 11.69 16.35
CA PRO A 401 31.14 10.66 15.45
C PRO A 401 31.53 10.98 13.99
N CYS A 402 32.05 10.02 13.26
CA CYS A 402 32.43 10.13 11.86
C CYS A 402 32.12 8.85 11.09
N VAL A 403 32.14 8.89 9.76
CA VAL A 403 32.00 7.71 8.91
C VAL A 403 33.34 7.44 8.23
N SER A 404 33.97 6.30 8.52
CA SER A 404 35.12 5.82 7.76
C SER A 404 34.66 5.13 6.48
N MET A 405 35.37 5.34 5.38
CA MET A 405 35.09 4.72 4.08
C MET A 405 36.36 4.16 3.44
N LYS A 406 36.19 3.06 2.68
CA LYS A 406 37.23 2.45 1.89
C LYS A 406 36.84 2.43 0.43
N MET A 407 37.79 2.74 -0.44
CA MET A 407 37.62 2.77 -1.88
C MET A 407 38.30 1.57 -2.55
N ASN A 408 37.79 1.21 -3.74
CA ASN A 408 38.48 0.25 -4.60
C ASN A 408 39.78 0.87 -5.19
N THR A 409 40.58 0.04 -5.89
CA THR A 409 41.88 0.49 -6.42
C THR A 409 41.80 1.66 -7.40
N GLU A 410 40.73 1.72 -8.19
CA GLU A 410 40.52 2.85 -9.14
C GLU A 410 40.16 4.13 -8.39
N GLY A 411 39.19 4.02 -7.44
CA GLY A 411 38.80 5.13 -6.56
C GLY A 411 39.98 5.68 -5.76
N ALA A 412 40.78 4.80 -5.16
CA ALA A 412 41.98 5.20 -4.41
C ALA A 412 42.98 6.01 -5.25
N ARG A 413 43.19 5.64 -6.50
CA ARG A 413 44.04 6.37 -7.42
C ARG A 413 43.51 7.78 -7.76
N LYS A 414 42.20 7.85 -8.10
CA LYS A 414 41.53 9.11 -8.41
C LYS A 414 41.50 10.02 -7.17
N TRP A 415 41.24 9.44 -5.99
CA TRP A 415 41.22 10.16 -4.72
C TRP A 415 42.60 10.72 -4.33
N ALA A 416 43.65 9.92 -4.49
CA ALA A 416 45.03 10.38 -4.27
C ALA A 416 45.38 11.58 -5.18
N GLN A 417 45.04 11.51 -6.47
CA GLN A 417 45.25 12.62 -7.41
C GLN A 417 44.44 13.86 -7.03
N MET A 418 43.15 13.67 -6.67
CA MET A 418 42.26 14.77 -6.30
C MET A 418 42.73 15.45 -5.01
N THR A 419 43.10 14.67 -3.98
CA THR A 419 43.61 15.22 -2.72
C THR A 419 44.97 15.91 -2.91
N LYS A 420 45.88 15.37 -3.73
CA LYS A 420 47.17 15.97 -4.07
C LYS A 420 47.04 17.35 -4.70
N THR A 421 46.07 17.50 -5.65
CA THR A 421 45.85 18.73 -6.40
C THR A 421 45.19 19.82 -5.54
N ASN A 422 44.48 19.42 -4.50
CA ASN A 422 43.67 20.29 -3.64
C ASN A 422 44.23 20.44 -2.21
N VAL A 423 45.51 20.20 -1.98
CA VAL A 423 46.15 20.43 -0.67
C VAL A 423 45.94 21.87 -0.24
N GLY A 424 45.42 22.09 0.96
CA GLY A 424 45.12 23.43 1.51
C GLY A 424 43.74 23.97 1.14
N LYS A 425 43.01 23.34 0.18
CA LYS A 425 41.63 23.64 -0.22
C LYS A 425 40.66 22.66 0.43
N ALA A 426 39.40 22.90 0.28
CA ALA A 426 38.35 21.94 0.70
C ALA A 426 37.95 21.04 -0.46
N ILE A 427 37.54 19.80 -0.14
CA ILE A 427 36.82 18.94 -1.05
C ILE A 427 35.43 18.70 -0.44
N ALA A 428 34.38 19.03 -1.19
CA ALA A 428 33.03 18.86 -0.74
C ALA A 428 32.58 17.40 -0.95
N ILE A 429 32.02 16.82 0.09
CA ILE A 429 31.38 15.50 0.10
C ILE A 429 29.88 15.74 0.01
N VAL A 430 29.31 15.44 -1.16
CA VAL A 430 27.93 15.67 -1.50
C VAL A 430 27.21 14.34 -1.55
N LEU A 431 26.04 14.24 -0.92
CA LEU A 431 25.18 13.07 -0.99
C LEU A 431 23.78 13.55 -1.41
N ASP A 432 23.27 12.99 -2.51
CA ASP A 432 21.95 13.32 -3.05
C ASP A 432 21.72 14.84 -3.27
N GLY A 433 22.77 15.54 -3.72
CA GLY A 433 22.70 16.96 -4.07
C GLY A 433 22.81 17.95 -2.91
N VAL A 434 23.10 17.48 -1.67
CA VAL A 434 23.38 18.34 -0.52
C VAL A 434 24.78 18.08 0.05
N VAL A 435 25.45 19.13 0.55
CA VAL A 435 26.80 19.02 1.10
C VAL A 435 26.75 18.52 2.54
N TYR A 436 27.25 17.33 2.78
CA TYR A 436 27.36 16.75 4.14
C TYR A 436 28.58 17.28 4.89
N SER A 437 29.69 17.49 4.18
CA SER A 437 30.92 17.95 4.75
C SER A 437 31.82 18.55 3.64
N ALA A 438 32.65 19.52 3.98
CA ALA A 438 33.64 20.06 3.08
C ALA A 438 34.97 20.24 3.83
N PRO A 439 35.65 19.14 4.21
CA PRO A 439 36.88 19.19 4.98
C PRO A 439 38.04 19.76 4.18
N ARG A 440 38.97 20.45 4.89
CA ARG A 440 40.24 20.87 4.31
C ARG A 440 41.14 19.68 4.05
N VAL A 441 41.77 19.63 2.87
CA VAL A 441 42.75 18.62 2.52
C VAL A 441 44.10 19.00 3.14
N ASN A 442 44.59 18.17 4.04
CA ASN A 442 45.88 18.41 4.72
C ASN A 442 47.08 17.81 3.96
N GLY A 443 46.82 16.82 3.10
CA GLY A 443 47.87 16.17 2.29
C GLY A 443 47.26 15.13 1.34
N GLU A 444 48.11 14.55 0.50
CA GLU A 444 47.74 13.45 -0.40
C GLU A 444 47.30 12.23 0.39
N ILE A 445 46.17 11.58 0.00
CA ILE A 445 45.63 10.38 0.61
C ILE A 445 45.69 9.23 -0.43
N ASP A 446 46.77 8.45 -0.36
CA ASP A 446 47.08 7.39 -1.35
C ASP A 446 46.47 6.03 -1.02
N GLY A 447 46.06 5.79 0.22
CA GLY A 447 45.52 4.47 0.70
C GLY A 447 44.06 4.19 0.39
N GLY A 448 43.29 5.12 -0.23
CA GLY A 448 41.87 4.97 -0.53
C GLY A 448 40.99 4.81 0.72
N SER A 449 41.51 5.07 1.91
CA SER A 449 40.75 5.13 3.16
C SER A 449 40.58 6.60 3.57
N SER A 450 39.35 7.02 3.85
CA SER A 450 39.04 8.39 4.22
C SER A 450 37.91 8.45 5.24
N GLN A 451 37.76 9.58 5.90
CA GLN A 451 36.70 9.81 6.89
C GLN A 451 35.84 10.99 6.50
N ILE A 452 34.51 10.79 6.62
CA ILE A 452 33.52 11.86 6.50
C ILE A 452 33.31 12.40 7.92
N THR A 453 33.82 13.58 8.16
CA THR A 453 33.70 14.30 9.43
C THR A 453 32.72 15.47 9.28
N GLY A 454 32.00 15.82 10.33
CA GLY A 454 31.02 16.90 10.33
C GLY A 454 30.27 16.94 11.68
N ASN A 455 29.25 17.79 11.74
CA ASN A 455 28.37 17.83 12.92
C ASN A 455 27.35 16.70 12.91
N PHE A 456 27.83 15.49 13.20
CA PHE A 456 27.01 14.25 13.18
C PHE A 456 26.66 13.79 14.61
N THR A 457 25.44 13.27 14.73
CA THR A 457 25.08 12.40 15.86
C THR A 457 25.52 10.96 15.57
N ILE A 458 25.60 10.10 16.59
CA ILE A 458 25.90 8.67 16.42
C ILE A 458 24.88 8.00 15.49
N GLU A 459 23.61 8.41 15.57
CA GLU A 459 22.56 7.89 14.69
C GLU A 459 22.77 8.32 13.22
N ASP A 460 23.18 9.57 12.99
CA ASP A 460 23.47 10.06 11.64
C ASP A 460 24.62 9.30 10.98
N THR A 461 25.71 9.04 11.73
CA THR A 461 26.86 8.30 11.19
C THR A 461 26.52 6.87 10.89
N LYS A 462 25.72 6.23 11.72
CA LYS A 462 25.22 4.87 11.49
C LYS A 462 24.32 4.79 10.27
N ASP A 463 23.39 5.73 10.10
CA ASP A 463 22.51 5.80 8.93
C ASP A 463 23.28 6.07 7.64
N LEU A 464 24.23 7.00 7.68
CA LEU A 464 25.06 7.32 6.55
C LEU A 464 25.96 6.12 6.16
N ALA A 465 26.60 5.47 7.11
CA ALA A 465 27.41 4.27 6.87
C ALA A 465 26.57 3.13 6.27
N ASN A 466 25.37 2.88 6.82
CA ASN A 466 24.47 1.87 6.29
C ASN A 466 23.98 2.18 4.87
N THR A 467 23.68 3.44 4.60
CA THR A 467 23.26 3.93 3.28
C THR A 467 24.37 3.73 2.25
N LEU A 468 25.60 4.12 2.57
CA LEU A 468 26.77 3.95 1.70
C LEU A 468 27.10 2.46 1.46
N LYS A 469 27.02 1.65 2.51
CA LYS A 469 27.24 0.17 2.45
C LYS A 469 26.20 -0.57 1.62
N SER A 470 24.98 -0.06 1.53
CA SER A 470 23.89 -0.68 0.75
C SER A 470 24.01 -0.39 -0.75
N GLY A 471 24.84 0.56 -1.13
CA GLY A 471 25.09 0.93 -2.52
C GLY A 471 24.12 1.97 -3.07
N ARG A 472 24.53 2.52 -4.25
CA ARG A 472 23.76 3.53 -5.00
C ARG A 472 22.55 2.89 -5.69
N MET A 473 21.42 3.59 -5.68
CA MET A 473 20.29 3.23 -6.55
C MET A 473 20.54 3.73 -7.98
N PRO A 474 20.27 2.90 -9.01
CA PRO A 474 20.45 3.30 -10.41
C PRO A 474 19.60 4.50 -10.85
N ALA A 475 18.46 4.67 -10.19
CA ALA A 475 17.56 5.81 -10.37
C ALA A 475 16.91 6.19 -9.03
N PRO A 476 16.47 7.45 -8.87
CA PRO A 476 15.80 7.89 -7.66
C PRO A 476 14.49 7.13 -7.46
N ALA A 477 14.21 6.78 -6.20
CA ALA A 477 12.95 6.20 -5.78
C ALA A 477 12.04 7.29 -5.20
N ARG A 478 10.78 7.29 -5.61
CA ARG A 478 9.75 8.21 -5.09
C ARG A 478 8.72 7.44 -4.29
N ILE A 479 8.28 7.98 -3.16
CA ILE A 479 7.16 7.44 -2.41
C ILE A 479 5.87 7.92 -3.09
N VAL A 480 5.16 7.00 -3.76
CA VAL A 480 3.89 7.27 -4.44
C VAL A 480 2.67 6.93 -3.59
N GLN A 481 2.86 6.06 -2.60
CA GLN A 481 1.89 5.80 -1.55
C GLN A 481 2.62 5.61 -0.23
N GLU A 482 2.05 6.15 0.83
CA GLU A 482 2.57 6.02 2.19
C GLU A 482 1.41 5.86 3.17
N GLU A 483 1.62 5.01 4.15
CA GLU A 483 0.70 4.78 5.25
C GLU A 483 1.50 4.63 6.54
N VAL A 484 1.22 5.45 7.52
CA VAL A 484 1.82 5.40 8.85
C VAL A 484 0.72 5.19 9.88
N VAL A 485 0.86 4.15 10.69
CA VAL A 485 -0.09 3.78 11.75
C VAL A 485 0.63 3.79 13.10
N GLY A 486 0.11 4.57 14.04
CA GLY A 486 0.66 4.61 15.39
C GLY A 486 0.42 3.31 16.18
N PRO A 487 1.34 2.92 17.08
CA PRO A 487 1.25 1.67 17.84
C PRO A 487 -0.02 1.56 18.70
N THR A 488 -0.51 2.68 19.20
CA THR A 488 -1.71 2.71 20.05
C THR A 488 -2.99 2.41 19.28
N LEU A 489 -3.09 2.83 18.01
CA LEU A 489 -4.22 2.50 17.14
C LEU A 489 -4.21 1.01 16.79
N GLY A 490 -3.03 0.46 16.50
CA GLY A 490 -2.83 -0.97 16.26
C GLY A 490 -3.25 -1.82 17.46
N ALA A 491 -2.82 -1.48 18.67
CA ALA A 491 -3.18 -2.22 19.89
C ALA A 491 -4.70 -2.23 20.15
N GLN A 492 -5.38 -1.11 19.93
CA GLN A 492 -6.85 -1.02 20.07
C GLN A 492 -7.55 -1.89 19.01
N SER A 493 -7.07 -1.87 17.78
CA SER A 493 -7.62 -2.67 16.67
C SER A 493 -7.44 -4.17 16.93
N ILE A 494 -6.28 -4.60 17.47
CA ILE A 494 -6.05 -6.00 17.90
C ILE A 494 -7.08 -6.41 18.94
N GLN A 495 -7.24 -5.61 20.00
CA GLN A 495 -8.14 -5.95 21.08
C GLN A 495 -9.58 -6.13 20.59
N MET A 496 -10.08 -5.19 19.80
CA MET A 496 -11.44 -5.27 19.23
C MET A 496 -11.58 -6.44 18.26
N GLY A 497 -10.58 -6.68 17.41
CA GLY A 497 -10.55 -7.79 16.47
C GLY A 497 -10.57 -9.15 17.16
N ILE A 498 -9.74 -9.35 18.21
CA ILE A 498 -9.71 -10.61 18.97
C ILE A 498 -11.03 -10.82 19.74
N ILE A 499 -11.59 -9.78 20.37
CA ILE A 499 -12.87 -9.88 21.06
C ILE A 499 -13.97 -10.30 20.08
N SER A 500 -14.06 -9.65 18.92
CA SER A 500 -15.06 -10.00 17.90
C SER A 500 -14.90 -11.43 17.39
N PHE A 501 -13.65 -11.88 17.17
CA PHE A 501 -13.32 -13.24 16.78
C PHE A 501 -13.79 -14.27 17.82
N VAL A 502 -13.43 -14.09 19.09
CA VAL A 502 -13.76 -15.02 20.18
C VAL A 502 -15.28 -15.09 20.37
N VAL A 503 -15.98 -13.96 20.37
CA VAL A 503 -17.44 -13.92 20.52
C VAL A 503 -18.12 -14.61 19.34
N ALA A 504 -17.71 -14.31 18.09
CA ALA A 504 -18.22 -14.95 16.89
C ALA A 504 -18.00 -16.47 16.92
N PHE A 505 -16.81 -16.90 17.31
CA PHE A 505 -16.44 -18.31 17.42
C PHE A 505 -17.32 -19.05 18.44
N ILE A 506 -17.49 -18.50 19.64
CA ILE A 506 -18.34 -19.11 20.69
C ILE A 506 -19.81 -19.16 20.24
N LEU A 507 -20.33 -18.07 19.68
CA LEU A 507 -21.72 -18.03 19.21
C LEU A 507 -21.97 -19.06 18.09
N LEU A 508 -21.02 -19.23 17.18
CA LEU A 508 -21.11 -20.22 16.12
C LEU A 508 -21.08 -21.65 16.67
N MET A 509 -20.21 -21.92 17.64
CA MET A 509 -20.18 -23.23 18.32
C MET A 509 -21.49 -23.54 19.03
N ILE A 510 -22.09 -22.58 19.73
CA ILE A 510 -23.41 -22.73 20.38
C ILE A 510 -24.49 -22.98 19.35
N TYR A 511 -24.49 -22.23 18.24
CA TYR A 511 -25.44 -22.39 17.15
C TYR A 511 -25.42 -23.80 16.58
N MET A 512 -24.22 -24.37 16.34
CA MET A 512 -24.09 -25.73 15.79
C MET A 512 -24.67 -26.79 16.72
N VAL A 513 -24.47 -26.65 18.02
CA VAL A 513 -25.06 -27.60 19.01
C VAL A 513 -26.59 -27.45 19.08
N ILE A 514 -27.11 -26.22 19.02
CA ILE A 514 -28.57 -25.96 19.04
C ILE A 514 -29.24 -26.55 17.79
N MET A 515 -28.60 -26.44 16.62
CA MET A 515 -29.20 -26.90 15.35
C MET A 515 -29.06 -28.38 15.10
N TYR A 516 -27.92 -29.02 15.41
CA TYR A 516 -27.57 -30.38 14.98
C TYR A 516 -27.41 -31.38 16.12
N ASN A 517 -27.80 -31.04 17.35
CA ASN A 517 -27.63 -31.85 18.54
C ASN A 517 -26.14 -31.91 19.02
N VAL A 518 -25.96 -32.31 20.30
CA VAL A 518 -24.66 -32.29 20.96
C VAL A 518 -23.60 -33.10 20.20
N THR A 519 -23.91 -34.34 19.76
CA THR A 519 -22.90 -35.18 19.11
C THR A 519 -22.45 -34.63 17.76
N ALA A 520 -23.40 -34.29 16.87
CA ALA A 520 -23.05 -33.75 15.55
C ALA A 520 -22.52 -32.32 15.64
N GLY A 521 -23.09 -31.47 16.52
CA GLY A 521 -22.62 -30.11 16.77
C GLY A 521 -21.21 -30.06 17.33
N MET A 522 -20.88 -30.91 18.32
CA MET A 522 -19.51 -31.00 18.86
C MET A 522 -18.52 -31.52 17.83
N MET A 523 -18.93 -32.35 16.88
CA MET A 523 -18.07 -32.82 15.80
C MET A 523 -17.74 -31.65 14.83
N ALA A 524 -18.73 -30.83 14.48
CA ALA A 524 -18.51 -29.64 13.69
C ALA A 524 -17.63 -28.60 14.44
N ASN A 525 -17.84 -28.47 15.76
CA ASN A 525 -17.01 -27.60 16.60
C ASN A 525 -15.56 -28.07 16.67
N LEU A 526 -15.32 -29.38 16.75
CA LEU A 526 -13.96 -29.93 16.68
C LEU A 526 -13.30 -29.59 15.31
N ALA A 527 -14.03 -29.78 14.22
CA ALA A 527 -13.54 -29.42 12.89
C ALA A 527 -13.19 -27.92 12.80
N LEU A 528 -14.01 -27.07 13.42
CA LEU A 528 -13.80 -25.62 13.47
C LEU A 528 -12.56 -25.23 14.27
N ILE A 529 -12.33 -25.84 15.45
CA ILE A 529 -11.11 -25.63 16.27
C ILE A 529 -9.88 -26.06 15.47
N VAL A 530 -9.91 -27.23 14.84
CA VAL A 530 -8.79 -27.74 14.05
C VAL A 530 -8.56 -26.87 12.81
N ASN A 531 -9.62 -26.32 12.20
CA ASN A 531 -9.50 -25.38 11.08
C ASN A 531 -8.70 -24.13 11.47
N VAL A 532 -9.07 -23.47 12.58
CA VAL A 532 -8.34 -22.29 13.08
C VAL A 532 -6.88 -22.63 13.37
N PHE A 533 -6.65 -23.75 14.07
CA PHE A 533 -5.32 -24.19 14.43
C PHE A 533 -4.42 -24.44 13.21
N PHE A 534 -4.93 -25.13 12.19
CA PHE A 534 -4.18 -25.36 10.95
C PHE A 534 -4.01 -24.07 10.13
N THR A 535 -5.04 -23.21 10.06
CA THR A 535 -4.95 -21.93 9.35
C THR A 535 -3.85 -21.04 9.93
N LEU A 536 -3.80 -20.89 11.26
CA LEU A 536 -2.75 -20.13 11.95
C LEU A 536 -1.37 -20.80 11.79
N GLY A 537 -1.28 -22.13 11.87
CA GLY A 537 -0.02 -22.85 11.68
C GLY A 537 0.54 -22.70 10.26
N ILE A 538 -0.31 -22.79 9.25
CA ILE A 538 0.08 -22.58 7.84
C ILE A 538 0.48 -21.12 7.61
N LEU A 539 -0.30 -20.16 8.12
CA LEU A 539 0.01 -18.73 8.00
C LEU A 539 1.40 -18.41 8.56
N THR A 540 1.71 -18.92 9.75
CA THR A 540 3.02 -18.76 10.40
C THR A 540 4.13 -19.45 9.60
N SER A 541 3.87 -20.65 9.06
CA SER A 541 4.84 -21.37 8.22
C SER A 541 5.26 -20.62 6.96
N PHE A 542 4.33 -19.90 6.36
CA PHE A 542 4.60 -19.04 5.19
C PHE A 542 5.13 -17.64 5.55
N GLN A 543 5.31 -17.34 6.84
CA GLN A 543 5.70 -16.01 7.34
C GLN A 543 4.79 -14.89 6.82
N ALA A 544 3.52 -15.20 6.57
CA ALA A 544 2.56 -14.24 6.09
C ALA A 544 2.07 -13.36 7.25
N ALA A 545 2.05 -12.04 7.03
CA ALA A 545 1.59 -11.09 8.04
C ALA A 545 0.06 -11.16 8.22
N LEU A 546 -0.38 -11.25 9.47
CA LEU A 546 -1.79 -11.15 9.83
C LEU A 546 -2.17 -9.66 9.91
N THR A 547 -2.95 -9.19 8.94
CA THR A 547 -3.52 -7.84 8.90
C THR A 547 -4.92 -7.81 9.53
N LEU A 548 -5.47 -6.63 9.80
CA LEU A 548 -6.84 -6.50 10.32
C LEU A 548 -7.89 -7.07 9.33
N PRO A 549 -7.85 -6.77 8.02
CA PRO A 549 -8.67 -7.48 7.03
C PRO A 549 -8.34 -8.97 6.95
N GLY A 550 -7.07 -9.39 7.14
CA GLY A 550 -6.69 -10.80 7.22
C GLY A 550 -7.37 -11.54 8.37
N LEU A 551 -7.49 -10.89 9.53
CA LEU A 551 -8.25 -11.41 10.67
C LEU A 551 -9.75 -11.55 10.32
N ALA A 552 -10.34 -10.56 9.63
CA ALA A 552 -11.69 -10.67 9.11
C ALA A 552 -11.83 -11.84 8.11
N GLY A 553 -10.80 -12.11 7.29
CA GLY A 553 -10.73 -13.27 6.39
C GLY A 553 -10.76 -14.60 7.14
N ILE A 554 -10.01 -14.73 8.25
CA ILE A 554 -10.07 -15.92 9.12
C ILE A 554 -11.48 -16.06 9.70
N VAL A 555 -12.07 -14.99 10.25
CA VAL A 555 -13.41 -15.02 10.86
C VAL A 555 -14.48 -15.37 9.82
N LEU A 556 -14.36 -14.86 8.60
CA LEU A 556 -15.25 -15.23 7.49
C LEU A 556 -15.08 -16.72 7.11
N SER A 557 -13.84 -17.22 7.11
CA SER A 557 -13.57 -18.63 6.82
C SER A 557 -14.20 -19.58 7.85
N LEU A 558 -14.45 -19.14 9.10
CA LEU A 558 -15.20 -19.92 10.09
C LEU A 558 -16.65 -20.12 9.66
N GLY A 559 -17.31 -19.09 9.12
CA GLY A 559 -18.65 -19.20 8.58
C GLY A 559 -18.72 -20.21 7.43
N THR A 560 -17.78 -20.13 6.49
CA THR A 560 -17.71 -21.06 5.35
C THR A 560 -17.25 -22.48 5.75
N ALA A 561 -16.43 -22.64 6.79
CA ALA A 561 -16.02 -23.96 7.31
C ALA A 561 -17.19 -24.72 7.90
N VAL A 562 -18.12 -24.01 8.54
CA VAL A 562 -19.36 -24.62 9.07
C VAL A 562 -20.32 -25.02 7.95
N ASP A 563 -20.39 -24.27 6.84
CA ASP A 563 -21.28 -24.53 5.71
C ASP A 563 -21.09 -25.96 5.14
N ALA A 564 -19.84 -26.39 4.96
CA ALA A 564 -19.55 -27.75 4.50
C ALA A 564 -20.11 -28.83 5.46
N ASN A 565 -20.00 -28.63 6.77
CA ASN A 565 -20.58 -29.55 7.77
C ASN A 565 -22.09 -29.49 7.76
N VAL A 566 -22.72 -28.32 7.62
CA VAL A 566 -24.16 -28.14 7.47
C VAL A 566 -24.67 -28.93 6.28
N LEU A 567 -24.01 -28.84 5.12
CA LEU A 567 -24.38 -29.58 3.92
C LEU A 567 -24.33 -31.09 4.14
N ILE A 568 -23.25 -31.59 4.73
CA ILE A 568 -23.09 -33.00 5.03
C ILE A 568 -24.21 -33.49 5.98
N PHE A 569 -24.48 -32.74 7.05
CA PHE A 569 -25.48 -33.10 8.04
C PHE A 569 -26.91 -33.04 7.48
N GLU A 570 -27.25 -32.09 6.66
CA GLU A 570 -28.55 -32.03 5.98
C GLU A 570 -28.72 -33.22 5.02
N ARG A 571 -27.68 -33.62 4.27
CA ARG A 571 -27.73 -34.82 3.42
C ARG A 571 -27.85 -36.12 4.24
N ILE A 572 -27.13 -36.24 5.37
CA ILE A 572 -27.30 -37.39 6.28
C ILE A 572 -28.74 -37.43 6.81
N LYS A 573 -29.35 -36.30 7.19
CA LYS A 573 -30.76 -36.23 7.62
C LYS A 573 -31.72 -36.68 6.53
N GLU A 574 -31.46 -36.31 5.29
CA GLU A 574 -32.27 -36.73 4.13
C GLU A 574 -32.20 -38.24 3.92
N GLU A 575 -31.00 -38.84 3.98
CA GLU A 575 -30.77 -40.26 3.84
C GLU A 575 -31.38 -41.09 5.00
N LEU A 576 -31.34 -40.57 6.23
CA LEU A 576 -31.97 -41.16 7.41
C LEU A 576 -33.50 -41.14 7.29
N ARG A 577 -34.07 -40.04 6.76
CA ARG A 577 -35.54 -39.94 6.49
C ARG A 577 -35.95 -40.89 5.38
N GLY A 578 -35.06 -41.19 4.42
CA GLY A 578 -35.23 -42.19 3.38
C GLY A 578 -35.18 -43.65 3.90
N GLY A 579 -34.98 -43.84 5.22
CA GLY A 579 -35.01 -45.18 5.86
C GLY A 579 -33.66 -45.92 5.84
N LYS A 580 -32.54 -45.27 5.44
CA LYS A 580 -31.21 -45.89 5.48
C LYS A 580 -30.71 -45.99 6.92
N GLY A 581 -30.02 -47.07 7.25
CA GLY A 581 -29.32 -47.23 8.53
C GLY A 581 -28.17 -46.22 8.70
N MET A 582 -27.79 -45.89 9.94
CA MET A 582 -26.83 -44.84 10.27
C MET A 582 -25.49 -44.92 9.47
N LYS A 583 -24.89 -46.10 9.39
CA LYS A 583 -23.64 -46.35 8.66
C LYS A 583 -23.76 -46.00 7.16
N GLN A 584 -24.89 -46.43 6.57
CA GLN A 584 -25.18 -46.19 5.14
C GLN A 584 -25.55 -44.70 4.89
N ALA A 585 -26.33 -44.09 5.79
CA ALA A 585 -26.73 -42.71 5.70
C ALA A 585 -25.54 -41.77 5.81
N VAL A 586 -24.61 -42.02 6.73
CA VAL A 586 -23.35 -41.23 6.84
C VAL A 586 -22.48 -41.41 5.58
N ALA A 587 -22.28 -42.63 5.09
CA ALA A 587 -21.50 -42.88 3.89
C ALA A 587 -22.08 -42.20 2.65
N ALA A 588 -23.41 -42.28 2.46
CA ALA A 588 -24.15 -41.66 1.37
C ALA A 588 -24.16 -40.13 1.51
N GLY A 589 -24.35 -39.57 2.73
CA GLY A 589 -24.36 -38.14 2.99
C GLY A 589 -23.06 -37.48 2.63
N TYR A 590 -21.91 -38.06 3.04
CA TYR A 590 -20.57 -37.56 2.62
C TYR A 590 -20.32 -37.75 1.12
N GLY A 591 -20.77 -38.81 0.50
CA GLY A 591 -20.62 -39.05 -0.93
C GLY A 591 -21.41 -38.05 -1.78
N ASN A 592 -22.69 -37.86 -1.45
CA ASN A 592 -23.58 -36.97 -2.19
C ASN A 592 -23.31 -35.49 -1.96
N ALA A 593 -22.77 -35.12 -0.77
CA ALA A 593 -22.38 -33.73 -0.47
C ALA A 593 -21.07 -33.32 -1.12
N PHE A 594 -20.17 -34.25 -1.43
CA PHE A 594 -18.79 -33.99 -1.87
C PHE A 594 -18.72 -33.06 -3.09
N SER A 595 -19.50 -33.37 -4.13
CA SER A 595 -19.48 -32.57 -5.38
C SER A 595 -19.88 -31.11 -5.13
N ALA A 596 -20.98 -30.90 -4.39
CA ALA A 596 -21.45 -29.54 -4.10
C ALA A 596 -20.46 -28.74 -3.21
N ILE A 597 -19.82 -29.39 -2.22
CA ILE A 597 -18.82 -28.77 -1.36
C ILE A 597 -17.56 -28.43 -2.17
N PHE A 598 -17.13 -29.33 -3.06
CA PHE A 598 -15.97 -29.06 -3.92
C PHE A 598 -16.21 -27.87 -4.85
N ASP A 599 -17.35 -27.85 -5.54
CA ASP A 599 -17.72 -26.79 -6.47
C ASP A 599 -17.82 -25.42 -5.76
N SER A 600 -18.42 -25.39 -4.59
CA SER A 600 -18.56 -24.21 -3.75
C SER A 600 -17.20 -23.64 -3.31
N ASN A 601 -16.32 -24.50 -2.79
CA ASN A 601 -14.99 -24.07 -2.37
C ASN A 601 -14.12 -23.66 -3.56
N LEU A 602 -14.25 -24.32 -4.72
CA LEU A 602 -13.50 -23.96 -5.92
C LEU A 602 -13.92 -22.59 -6.48
N THR A 603 -15.21 -22.26 -6.48
CA THR A 603 -15.69 -20.94 -6.91
C THR A 603 -15.19 -19.83 -5.98
N SER A 604 -15.21 -20.07 -4.67
CA SER A 604 -14.65 -19.14 -3.67
C SER A 604 -13.12 -19.00 -3.82
N LEU A 605 -12.43 -20.11 -4.15
CA LEU A 605 -10.99 -20.10 -4.41
C LEU A 605 -10.63 -19.27 -5.68
N ILE A 606 -11.41 -19.38 -6.75
CA ILE A 606 -11.23 -18.59 -7.97
C ILE A 606 -11.28 -17.09 -7.63
N THR A 607 -12.30 -16.65 -6.89
CA THR A 607 -12.40 -15.24 -6.48
C THR A 607 -11.30 -14.83 -5.51
N GLY A 608 -10.90 -15.73 -4.60
CA GLY A 608 -9.76 -15.51 -3.69
C GLY A 608 -8.44 -15.32 -4.44
N VAL A 609 -8.17 -16.13 -5.47
CA VAL A 609 -6.96 -16.01 -6.31
C VAL A 609 -6.99 -14.70 -7.11
N ILE A 610 -8.12 -14.31 -7.68
CA ILE A 610 -8.25 -13.01 -8.37
C ILE A 610 -7.92 -11.89 -7.39
N LEU A 611 -8.47 -11.94 -6.19
CA LEU A 611 -8.22 -10.94 -5.15
C LEU A 611 -6.76 -10.93 -4.68
N LEU A 612 -6.09 -12.08 -4.63
CA LEU A 612 -4.67 -12.20 -4.29
C LEU A 612 -3.77 -11.54 -5.36
N VAL A 613 -4.10 -11.73 -6.64
CA VAL A 613 -3.32 -11.20 -7.77
C VAL A 613 -3.56 -9.70 -7.96
N THR A 614 -4.81 -9.24 -7.83
CA THR A 614 -5.18 -7.84 -8.08
C THR A 614 -5.11 -6.95 -6.85
N GLY A 615 -5.16 -7.53 -5.63
CA GLY A 615 -5.14 -6.80 -4.36
C GLY A 615 -3.74 -6.36 -3.96
N THR A 616 -3.67 -5.26 -3.22
CA THR A 616 -2.43 -4.73 -2.63
C THR A 616 -2.56 -4.66 -1.11
N GLY A 617 -1.44 -4.62 -0.39
CA GLY A 617 -1.36 -4.43 1.05
C GLY A 617 -2.40 -5.25 1.86
N PRO A 618 -3.30 -4.57 2.59
CA PRO A 618 -4.28 -5.22 3.47
C PRO A 618 -5.22 -6.21 2.78
N ILE A 619 -5.61 -5.95 1.51
CA ILE A 619 -6.48 -6.85 0.74
C ILE A 619 -5.77 -8.16 0.43
N ARG A 620 -4.48 -8.12 0.10
CA ARG A 620 -3.68 -9.31 -0.17
C ARG A 620 -3.57 -10.20 1.07
N GLY A 621 -3.41 -9.58 2.26
CA GLY A 621 -3.47 -10.26 3.55
C GLY A 621 -4.82 -10.97 3.78
N PHE A 622 -5.95 -10.29 3.51
CA PHE A 622 -7.28 -10.88 3.53
C PHE A 622 -7.42 -12.08 2.58
N ALA A 623 -7.02 -11.90 1.31
CA ALA A 623 -7.11 -12.95 0.29
C ALA A 623 -6.29 -14.19 0.68
N THR A 624 -5.07 -14.01 1.19
CA THR A 624 -4.19 -15.08 1.65
C THR A 624 -4.83 -15.89 2.78
N THR A 625 -5.33 -15.23 3.83
CA THR A 625 -5.97 -15.90 4.96
C THR A 625 -7.27 -16.59 4.55
N TRP A 626 -8.05 -15.99 3.65
CA TRP A 626 -9.29 -16.57 3.14
C TRP A 626 -9.04 -17.81 2.30
N ILE A 627 -8.07 -17.78 1.37
CA ILE A 627 -7.65 -18.94 0.54
C ILE A 627 -7.19 -20.10 1.44
N ILE A 628 -6.30 -19.83 2.39
CA ILE A 628 -5.82 -20.84 3.35
C ILE A 628 -7.01 -21.41 4.12
N GLY A 629 -7.89 -20.54 4.64
CA GLY A 629 -9.10 -20.94 5.37
C GLY A 629 -10.02 -21.85 4.56
N ILE A 630 -10.27 -21.56 3.27
CA ILE A 630 -11.08 -22.38 2.36
C ILE A 630 -10.46 -23.77 2.17
N ILE A 631 -9.15 -23.85 1.89
CA ILE A 631 -8.46 -25.13 1.66
C ILE A 631 -8.48 -25.99 2.93
N VAL A 632 -8.18 -25.37 4.07
CA VAL A 632 -8.19 -26.05 5.38
C VAL A 632 -9.61 -26.48 5.77
N SER A 633 -10.65 -25.64 5.53
CA SER A 633 -12.03 -25.97 5.83
C SER A 633 -12.53 -27.16 5.02
N PHE A 634 -12.18 -27.22 3.74
CA PHE A 634 -12.48 -28.37 2.89
C PHE A 634 -11.85 -29.65 3.45
N PHE A 635 -10.58 -29.59 3.84
CA PHE A 635 -9.87 -30.75 4.43
C PHE A 635 -10.49 -31.20 5.75
N THR A 636 -10.74 -30.26 6.67
CA THR A 636 -11.26 -30.59 8.02
C THR A 636 -12.72 -31.08 7.97
N ALA A 637 -13.58 -30.43 7.18
CA ALA A 637 -15.00 -30.77 7.11
C ALA A 637 -15.27 -32.06 6.33
N VAL A 638 -14.55 -32.33 5.23
CA VAL A 638 -14.84 -33.49 4.36
C VAL A 638 -14.05 -34.72 4.79
N PHE A 639 -12.77 -34.56 5.13
CA PHE A 639 -11.89 -35.73 5.39
C PHE A 639 -11.73 -36.02 6.87
N LEU A 640 -11.46 -35.02 7.70
CA LEU A 640 -11.20 -35.24 9.12
C LEU A 640 -12.45 -35.65 9.87
N THR A 641 -13.60 -34.95 9.68
CA THR A 641 -14.86 -35.32 10.33
C THR A 641 -15.35 -36.71 9.90
N ARG A 642 -15.21 -37.06 8.62
CA ARG A 642 -15.53 -38.38 8.10
C ARG A 642 -14.68 -39.46 8.75
N LEU A 643 -13.38 -39.23 8.94
CA LEU A 643 -12.49 -40.17 9.60
C LEU A 643 -12.97 -40.49 11.03
N VAL A 644 -13.37 -39.43 11.78
CA VAL A 644 -13.88 -39.61 13.15
C VAL A 644 -15.23 -40.33 13.17
N PHE A 645 -16.18 -39.95 12.29
CA PHE A 645 -17.45 -40.67 12.18
C PHE A 645 -17.24 -42.12 11.80
N ASP A 646 -16.44 -42.44 10.80
CA ASP A 646 -16.13 -43.82 10.38
C ASP A 646 -15.49 -44.64 11.53
N HIS A 647 -14.61 -44.01 12.34
CA HIS A 647 -13.98 -44.70 13.48
C HIS A 647 -14.96 -44.99 14.59
N GLN A 648 -15.85 -44.05 14.94
CA GLN A 648 -16.85 -44.25 16.00
C GLN A 648 -17.94 -45.21 15.57
N LEU A 649 -18.42 -45.14 14.32
CA LEU A 649 -19.42 -46.07 13.77
C LEU A 649 -18.86 -47.50 13.58
N ALA A 650 -17.56 -47.66 13.33
CA ALA A 650 -16.91 -48.97 13.28
C ALA A 650 -16.86 -49.65 14.65
N LYS A 651 -16.88 -48.85 15.74
CA LYS A 651 -16.99 -49.35 17.13
C LYS A 651 -18.42 -49.40 17.63
N ASP A 652 -19.41 -49.35 16.75
CA ASP A 652 -20.85 -49.32 17.03
C ASP A 652 -21.27 -48.21 18.02
N ARG A 653 -20.42 -47.17 18.15
CA ARG A 653 -20.75 -45.93 18.87
C ARG A 653 -21.50 -44.99 17.94
N TRP A 654 -22.28 -44.07 18.48
CA TRP A 654 -23.05 -43.06 17.75
C TRP A 654 -24.13 -43.60 16.79
N MET A 655 -24.50 -44.90 16.91
CA MET A 655 -25.57 -45.51 16.06
C MET A 655 -26.94 -44.82 16.24
N ASN A 656 -27.23 -44.23 17.39
CA ASN A 656 -28.47 -43.54 17.71
C ASN A 656 -28.33 -42.00 17.64
N THR A 657 -27.28 -41.50 17.00
CA THR A 657 -27.08 -40.06 16.88
C THR A 657 -28.22 -39.42 16.08
N LYS A 658 -28.82 -38.36 16.64
CA LYS A 658 -29.83 -37.55 15.97
C LYS A 658 -29.17 -36.28 15.44
N PHE A 659 -29.35 -35.96 14.15
CA PHE A 659 -28.87 -34.75 13.53
C PHE A 659 -29.90 -33.61 13.61
N VAL A 660 -30.80 -33.66 14.59
CA VAL A 660 -31.86 -32.68 14.87
C VAL A 660 -32.04 -32.51 16.35
N THR A 661 -32.38 -31.30 16.79
CA THR A 661 -32.81 -30.98 18.15
C THR A 661 -34.35 -30.82 18.18
N ALA A 662 -34.93 -30.60 19.36
CA ALA A 662 -36.34 -30.25 19.50
C ALA A 662 -36.66 -28.92 18.79
N PHE A 663 -35.73 -27.98 18.78
CA PHE A 663 -35.85 -26.69 18.09
C PHE A 663 -35.81 -26.85 16.57
N SER A 664 -34.79 -27.55 16.04
CA SER A 664 -34.55 -27.66 14.59
C SER A 664 -35.43 -28.68 13.88
N ARG A 665 -36.14 -29.60 14.64
CA ARG A 665 -36.96 -30.65 14.07
C ARG A 665 -38.09 -30.12 13.17
N ASN A 666 -38.75 -29.03 13.59
CA ASN A 666 -39.94 -28.49 12.92
C ASN A 666 -39.62 -27.26 12.07
N LEU A 667 -38.33 -26.86 12.03
CA LEU A 667 -37.94 -25.68 11.27
C LEU A 667 -38.09 -25.95 9.77
N MET A 668 -38.96 -25.19 9.10
CA MET A 668 -39.24 -25.27 7.66
C MET A 668 -39.82 -26.58 7.14
N GLN A 669 -40.29 -27.53 8.00
CA GLN A 669 -40.89 -28.78 7.54
C GLN A 669 -42.35 -28.57 7.07
N GLY A 670 -42.68 -29.17 5.91
CA GLY A 670 -44.05 -29.22 5.40
C GLY A 670 -44.57 -27.98 4.69
N LYS A 671 -43.84 -26.87 4.70
CA LYS A 671 -44.22 -25.67 3.96
C LYS A 671 -43.74 -25.76 2.52
N LYS A 672 -44.67 -25.80 1.55
CA LYS A 672 -44.37 -25.80 0.11
C LYS A 672 -44.66 -24.39 -0.45
N TYR A 673 -43.63 -23.59 -0.66
CA TYR A 673 -43.78 -22.27 -1.24
C TYR A 673 -43.78 -22.34 -2.77
N LYS A 674 -44.63 -21.57 -3.44
CA LYS A 674 -44.73 -21.51 -4.90
C LYS A 674 -43.82 -20.39 -5.46
N PHE A 675 -42.47 -20.48 -5.27
CA PHE A 675 -41.51 -19.46 -5.69
C PHE A 675 -41.60 -19.14 -7.17
N MET A 676 -41.71 -20.17 -8.03
CA MET A 676 -41.76 -19.99 -9.47
C MET A 676 -43.07 -19.34 -10.00
N SER A 677 -44.14 -19.26 -9.21
CA SER A 677 -45.32 -18.49 -9.59
C SER A 677 -45.14 -16.98 -9.38
N MET A 678 -44.23 -16.57 -8.52
CA MET A 678 -43.99 -15.16 -8.14
C MET A 678 -42.89 -14.49 -8.99
N TYR A 679 -42.27 -15.19 -9.97
CA TYR A 679 -41.06 -14.66 -10.66
C TYR A 679 -41.30 -13.31 -11.37
N LYS A 680 -42.51 -13.07 -11.90
CA LYS A 680 -42.84 -11.76 -12.54
C LYS A 680 -42.82 -10.63 -11.52
N THR A 681 -43.40 -10.84 -10.36
CA THR A 681 -43.42 -9.85 -9.26
C THR A 681 -42.04 -9.62 -8.73
N THR A 682 -41.23 -10.68 -8.52
CA THR A 682 -39.87 -10.55 -8.02
C THR A 682 -38.96 -9.84 -9.02
N PHE A 683 -39.10 -10.10 -10.33
CA PHE A 683 -38.38 -9.34 -11.36
C PHE A 683 -38.78 -7.84 -11.40
N THR A 684 -40.04 -7.55 -11.26
CA THR A 684 -40.52 -6.16 -11.20
C THR A 684 -39.87 -5.44 -10.01
N VAL A 685 -39.84 -6.07 -8.83
CA VAL A 685 -39.20 -5.52 -7.62
C VAL A 685 -37.68 -5.35 -7.83
N ALA A 686 -37.01 -6.37 -8.42
CA ALA A 686 -35.57 -6.31 -8.70
C ALA A 686 -35.23 -5.18 -9.71
N ILE A 687 -36.02 -5.02 -10.76
CA ILE A 687 -35.84 -3.94 -11.74
C ILE A 687 -36.05 -2.57 -11.09
N ILE A 688 -37.12 -2.40 -10.28
CA ILE A 688 -37.35 -1.15 -9.54
C ILE A 688 -36.17 -0.86 -8.61
N ALA A 689 -35.69 -1.84 -7.86
CA ALA A 689 -34.52 -1.69 -6.99
C ALA A 689 -33.27 -1.30 -7.79
N ALA A 690 -33.02 -1.95 -8.93
CA ALA A 690 -31.90 -1.62 -9.80
C ALA A 690 -32.00 -0.18 -10.34
N VAL A 691 -33.18 0.27 -10.75
CA VAL A 691 -33.42 1.66 -11.20
C VAL A 691 -33.17 2.65 -10.06
N VAL A 692 -33.65 2.36 -8.84
CA VAL A 692 -33.40 3.21 -7.66
C VAL A 692 -31.90 3.27 -7.34
N PHE A 693 -31.18 2.14 -7.38
CA PHE A 693 -29.74 2.09 -7.10
C PHE A 693 -28.93 2.84 -8.17
N VAL A 694 -29.21 2.60 -9.44
CA VAL A 694 -28.58 3.35 -10.56
C VAL A 694 -28.92 4.82 -10.48
N GLY A 695 -30.18 5.17 -10.20
CA GLY A 695 -30.61 6.56 -10.01
C GLY A 695 -29.91 7.25 -8.83
N SER A 696 -29.79 6.55 -7.68
CA SER A 696 -29.00 7.06 -6.54
C SER A 696 -27.55 7.27 -6.90
N PHE A 697 -26.94 6.32 -7.61
CA PHE A 697 -25.55 6.43 -8.08
C PHE A 697 -25.34 7.64 -9.00
N LEU A 698 -26.25 7.91 -9.92
CA LEU A 698 -26.14 9.04 -10.85
C LEU A 698 -26.37 10.39 -10.17
N VAL A 699 -27.27 10.46 -9.14
CA VAL A 699 -27.62 11.72 -8.46
C VAL A 699 -26.71 12.04 -7.28
N ARG A 700 -26.45 11.04 -6.41
CA ARG A 700 -25.66 11.22 -5.19
C ARG A 700 -24.20 10.78 -5.34
N GLY A 701 -23.89 9.93 -6.34
CA GLY A 701 -22.57 9.33 -6.49
C GLY A 701 -22.21 8.37 -5.36
N LEU A 702 -20.90 8.21 -5.15
CA LEU A 702 -20.30 7.40 -4.10
C LEU A 702 -19.31 8.25 -3.31
N SER A 703 -19.25 8.06 -2.00
CA SER A 703 -18.20 8.63 -1.17
C SER A 703 -16.90 7.85 -1.41
N LYS A 704 -15.97 8.45 -2.15
CA LYS A 704 -14.69 7.82 -2.52
C LYS A 704 -13.62 8.22 -1.51
N SER A 705 -12.84 7.24 -1.04
CA SER A 705 -11.63 7.49 -0.26
C SER A 705 -10.49 8.03 -1.14
N ILE A 706 -9.40 8.42 -0.49
CA ILE A 706 -8.17 8.84 -1.20
C ILE A 706 -7.57 7.73 -2.05
N ASP A 707 -7.90 6.46 -1.82
CA ASP A 707 -7.45 5.33 -2.65
C ASP A 707 -7.93 5.45 -4.10
N PHE A 708 -9.09 6.12 -4.32
CA PHE A 708 -9.68 6.31 -5.64
C PHE A 708 -9.53 7.73 -6.19
N THR A 709 -9.28 8.72 -5.32
CA THR A 709 -9.18 10.13 -5.71
C THR A 709 -7.76 10.66 -5.69
N GLY A 710 -6.86 9.97 -5.01
CA GLY A 710 -5.60 10.54 -4.56
C GLY A 710 -5.84 11.52 -3.41
N GLY A 711 -4.83 11.76 -2.59
CA GLY A 711 -4.94 12.68 -1.46
C GLY A 711 -4.13 12.25 -0.24
N ARG A 712 -4.37 12.96 0.86
CA ARG A 712 -3.82 12.68 2.19
C ARG A 712 -4.93 12.52 3.21
N ASN A 713 -4.80 11.54 4.07
CA ASN A 713 -5.63 11.34 5.25
C ASN A 713 -4.79 11.53 6.50
N TYR A 714 -5.27 12.30 7.45
CA TYR A 714 -4.70 12.44 8.78
C TYR A 714 -5.75 12.03 9.80
N VAL A 715 -5.43 11.04 10.62
CA VAL A 715 -6.27 10.65 11.75
C VAL A 715 -5.77 11.39 12.98
N VAL A 716 -6.56 12.35 13.44
CA VAL A 716 -6.22 13.20 14.60
C VAL A 716 -7.01 12.75 15.82
N ALA A 717 -6.31 12.46 16.90
CA ALA A 717 -6.91 12.19 18.21
C ALA A 717 -6.98 13.49 19.01
N PHE A 718 -8.17 13.81 19.56
CA PHE A 718 -8.44 14.97 20.39
C PHE A 718 -8.65 14.58 21.85
N GLU A 719 -8.41 15.49 22.78
CA GLU A 719 -8.70 15.26 24.21
C GLU A 719 -10.19 15.22 24.48
N ASN A 720 -10.96 16.10 23.85
CA ASN A 720 -12.39 16.24 23.99
C ASN A 720 -13.12 15.82 22.71
N PRO A 721 -14.36 15.38 22.78
CA PRO A 721 -15.18 15.14 21.59
C PRO A 721 -15.31 16.40 20.74
N VAL A 722 -15.10 16.25 19.42
CA VAL A 722 -15.16 17.32 18.42
C VAL A 722 -16.11 16.90 17.30
N GLU A 723 -16.93 17.83 16.83
CA GLU A 723 -17.81 17.56 15.69
C GLU A 723 -17.05 17.68 14.36
N PRO A 724 -17.21 16.72 13.42
CA PRO A 724 -16.53 16.77 12.10
C PRO A 724 -16.82 18.05 11.32
N GLU A 725 -18.03 18.59 11.44
CA GLU A 725 -18.42 19.82 10.76
C GLU A 725 -17.62 21.04 11.25
N GLN A 726 -17.30 21.10 12.53
CA GLN A 726 -16.42 22.14 13.10
C GLN A 726 -15.02 22.07 12.48
N ILE A 727 -14.46 20.85 12.35
CA ILE A 727 -13.15 20.64 11.70
C ILE A 727 -13.21 21.05 10.23
N ARG A 728 -14.29 20.67 9.51
CA ARG A 728 -14.46 21.05 8.09
C ARG A 728 -14.52 22.56 7.91
N ALA A 729 -15.22 23.26 8.78
CA ALA A 729 -15.31 24.71 8.73
C ALA A 729 -13.94 25.40 9.00
N ILE A 730 -13.15 24.87 9.92
CA ILE A 730 -11.81 25.38 10.24
C ILE A 730 -10.82 25.15 9.09
N LEU A 731 -10.87 23.99 8.47
CA LEU A 731 -9.86 23.56 7.48
C LEU A 731 -10.25 23.88 6.05
N GLY A 732 -11.53 24.14 5.76
CA GLY A 732 -12.02 24.41 4.40
C GLY A 732 -11.37 25.63 3.73
N ASP A 733 -10.91 26.62 4.51
CA ASP A 733 -10.21 27.81 4.04
C ASP A 733 -8.69 27.74 4.27
N ALA A 734 -8.18 26.70 4.94
CA ALA A 734 -6.78 26.59 5.32
C ALA A 734 -5.91 25.99 4.23
N PHE A 735 -6.43 25.04 3.47
CA PHE A 735 -5.71 24.37 2.39
C PHE A 735 -5.99 25.06 1.04
N VAL A 736 -5.02 25.87 0.60
CA VAL A 736 -5.09 26.59 -0.69
C VAL A 736 -3.93 26.11 -1.57
N ASN A 737 -4.25 25.60 -2.75
CA ASN A 737 -3.28 25.14 -3.74
C ASN A 737 -2.44 26.29 -4.32
N ALA A 738 -1.34 26.01 -5.00
CA ALA A 738 -0.46 27.00 -5.62
C ALA A 738 -1.15 27.87 -6.68
N ASP A 739 -2.23 27.39 -7.29
CA ASP A 739 -3.08 28.11 -8.26
C ASP A 739 -4.15 29.00 -7.62
N GLY A 740 -4.19 29.07 -6.27
CA GLY A 740 -5.19 29.83 -5.51
C GLY A 740 -6.53 29.11 -5.33
N THR A 741 -6.70 27.89 -5.83
CA THR A 741 -7.91 27.10 -5.61
C THR A 741 -7.90 26.49 -4.22
N LYS A 742 -9.09 26.36 -3.59
CA LYS A 742 -9.23 25.66 -2.30
C LYS A 742 -9.13 24.15 -2.55
N ALA A 743 -8.31 23.48 -1.75
CA ALA A 743 -8.24 22.02 -1.78
C ALA A 743 -9.54 21.42 -1.22
N ASN A 744 -9.95 20.30 -1.80
CA ASN A 744 -11.10 19.56 -1.28
C ASN A 744 -10.71 18.94 0.07
N THR A 745 -11.42 19.35 1.13
CA THR A 745 -11.15 18.89 2.50
C THR A 745 -12.42 18.29 3.09
N SER A 746 -12.31 17.09 3.63
CA SER A 746 -13.39 16.41 4.34
C SER A 746 -12.96 16.02 5.75
N ALA A 747 -13.91 15.93 6.67
CA ALA A 747 -13.68 15.47 8.03
C ALA A 747 -14.78 14.45 8.39
N ILE A 748 -14.37 13.32 8.97
CA ILE A 748 -15.25 12.21 9.34
C ILE A 748 -14.83 11.68 10.71
N ALA A 749 -15.79 11.53 11.64
CA ALA A 749 -15.52 10.91 12.93
C ALA A 749 -15.18 9.42 12.76
N ILE A 750 -14.16 8.98 13.46
CA ILE A 750 -13.80 7.57 13.62
C ILE A 750 -14.12 7.20 15.07
N GLY A 751 -14.94 6.16 15.24
CA GLY A 751 -15.41 5.78 16.57
C GLY A 751 -16.66 6.51 17.04
N THR A 752 -17.20 6.03 18.15
CA THR A 752 -18.42 6.55 18.75
C THR A 752 -18.15 7.58 19.85
N ASP A 753 -16.87 7.78 20.20
CA ASP A 753 -16.45 8.68 21.29
C ASP A 753 -16.30 10.15 20.84
N GLY A 754 -16.33 10.41 19.52
CA GLY A 754 -16.15 11.73 18.92
C GLY A 754 -14.78 12.35 19.12
N LYS A 755 -13.81 11.59 19.65
CA LYS A 755 -12.46 12.08 19.96
C LYS A 755 -11.46 11.86 18.83
N THR A 756 -11.80 11.05 17.86
CA THR A 756 -10.92 10.73 16.73
C THR A 756 -11.57 11.14 15.43
N ILE A 757 -10.90 11.99 14.66
CA ILE A 757 -11.43 12.50 13.39
C ILE A 757 -10.40 12.26 12.29
N ARG A 758 -10.85 11.68 11.17
CA ARG A 758 -10.10 11.60 9.92
C ARG A 758 -10.33 12.88 9.13
N VAL A 759 -9.25 13.54 8.82
CA VAL A 759 -9.21 14.69 7.91
C VAL A 759 -8.59 14.23 6.59
N SER A 760 -9.33 14.37 5.50
CA SER A 760 -8.88 14.04 4.14
C SER A 760 -8.73 15.32 3.33
N THR A 761 -7.63 15.45 2.58
CA THR A 761 -7.37 16.59 1.69
C THR A 761 -6.60 16.18 0.45
N ASN A 762 -6.87 16.86 -0.67
CA ASN A 762 -6.10 16.72 -1.92
C ASN A 762 -5.10 17.88 -2.12
N TYR A 763 -4.73 18.59 -1.04
CA TYR A 763 -3.80 19.73 -1.08
C TYR A 763 -2.51 19.36 -1.81
N MET A 764 -2.20 20.09 -2.89
CA MET A 764 -1.00 19.95 -3.72
C MET A 764 -0.57 18.50 -3.99
N ILE A 765 -1.52 17.59 -4.21
CA ILE A 765 -1.22 16.16 -4.36
C ILE A 765 -0.44 15.83 -5.65
N GLU A 766 -0.53 16.69 -6.67
CA GLU A 766 0.22 16.56 -7.92
C GLU A 766 1.68 17.03 -7.78
N SER A 767 2.02 17.75 -6.71
CA SER A 767 3.36 18.22 -6.47
C SER A 767 4.27 17.09 -5.96
N ASN A 768 5.39 16.89 -6.63
CA ASN A 768 6.42 15.91 -6.26
C ASN A 768 7.44 16.44 -5.24
N SER A 769 7.22 17.64 -4.66
CA SER A 769 8.13 18.20 -3.65
C SER A 769 8.03 17.42 -2.33
N PRO A 770 9.13 16.98 -1.74
CA PRO A 770 9.12 16.29 -0.45
C PRO A 770 8.68 17.17 0.72
N THR A 771 8.66 18.50 0.56
CA THR A 771 8.29 19.46 1.61
C THR A 771 6.78 19.65 1.74
N VAL A 772 5.97 19.23 0.75
CA VAL A 772 4.52 19.46 0.75
C VAL A 772 3.81 18.70 1.86
N ASP A 773 4.31 17.53 2.22
CA ASP A 773 3.74 16.73 3.31
C ASP A 773 3.92 17.44 4.66
N ASP A 774 5.11 17.96 4.92
CA ASP A 774 5.41 18.77 6.11
C ASP A 774 4.62 20.09 6.14
N GLU A 775 4.42 20.72 4.98
CA GLU A 775 3.59 21.92 4.84
C GLU A 775 2.14 21.63 5.18
N ALA A 776 1.57 20.54 4.66
CA ALA A 776 0.19 20.13 4.94
C ALA A 776 -0.03 19.85 6.43
N GLU A 777 0.88 19.14 7.08
CA GLU A 777 0.83 18.86 8.52
C GLU A 777 0.98 20.13 9.36
N THR A 778 1.84 21.07 8.91
CA THR A 778 2.01 22.37 9.55
C THR A 778 0.76 23.24 9.43
N ILE A 779 0.09 23.25 8.27
CA ILE A 779 -1.19 23.96 8.05
C ILE A 779 -2.25 23.36 8.96
N LEU A 780 -2.36 22.02 9.03
CA LEU A 780 -3.30 21.31 9.88
C LEU A 780 -3.09 21.68 11.36
N TYR A 781 -1.85 21.59 11.84
CA TYR A 781 -1.50 21.97 13.21
C TYR A 781 -1.86 23.41 13.55
N ASN A 782 -1.44 24.37 12.70
CA ASN A 782 -1.66 25.79 12.97
C ASN A 782 -3.15 26.16 12.99
N SER A 783 -3.93 25.55 12.10
CA SER A 783 -5.38 25.77 12.01
C SER A 783 -6.12 25.22 13.23
N LEU A 784 -5.80 23.99 13.65
CA LEU A 784 -6.40 23.35 14.82
C LEU A 784 -5.93 24.01 16.13
N LYS A 785 -4.68 24.46 16.22
CA LYS A 785 -4.15 25.19 17.37
C LYS A 785 -4.79 26.57 17.52
N LYS A 786 -4.97 27.29 16.42
CA LYS A 786 -5.66 28.60 16.40
C LYS A 786 -7.11 28.49 16.92
N SER A 787 -7.75 27.38 16.67
CA SER A 787 -9.12 27.09 17.11
C SER A 787 -9.21 26.54 18.53
N GLY A 788 -8.07 26.33 19.23
CA GLY A 788 -8.03 25.81 20.60
C GLY A 788 -8.30 24.31 20.72
N LEU A 789 -8.39 23.58 19.62
CA LEU A 789 -8.67 22.13 19.61
C LEU A 789 -7.42 21.28 19.88
N VAL A 790 -6.24 21.85 19.66
CA VAL A 790 -4.94 21.22 19.88
C VAL A 790 -4.11 22.10 20.79
N SER A 791 -3.59 21.53 21.89
CA SER A 791 -2.80 22.22 22.90
C SER A 791 -1.29 21.91 22.82
N GLN A 792 -0.85 21.11 21.83
CA GLN A 792 0.57 20.77 21.62
C GLN A 792 1.45 22.01 21.45
N LYS A 793 2.69 21.95 21.99
CA LYS A 793 3.62 23.07 21.98
C LYS A 793 4.18 23.37 20.60
N ASN A 794 4.47 22.35 19.81
CA ASN A 794 5.08 22.45 18.49
C ASN A 794 4.51 21.41 17.50
N VAL A 795 4.84 21.56 16.23
CA VAL A 795 4.42 20.65 15.14
C VAL A 795 4.96 19.24 15.36
N GLU A 796 6.19 19.10 15.84
CA GLU A 796 6.84 17.80 16.07
C GLU A 796 6.09 16.97 17.12
N ALA A 797 5.63 17.60 18.20
CA ALA A 797 4.80 16.91 19.20
C ALA A 797 3.41 16.53 18.64
N PHE A 798 2.85 17.34 17.72
CA PHE A 798 1.60 17.04 17.06
C PHE A 798 1.71 15.89 16.04
N LYS A 799 2.86 15.76 15.39
CA LYS A 799 3.17 14.66 14.45
C LYS A 799 3.46 13.34 15.17
N ASN A 800 3.81 13.37 16.45
CA ASN A 800 4.19 12.17 17.17
C ASN A 800 2.95 11.30 17.51
N PRO A 801 2.81 10.11 16.94
CA PRO A 801 1.64 9.26 17.13
C PRO A 801 1.54 8.63 18.54
N ASP A 802 2.62 8.71 19.34
CA ASP A 802 2.66 8.19 20.70
C ASP A 802 2.09 9.19 21.74
N ILE A 803 2.03 10.48 21.39
CA ILE A 803 1.58 11.56 22.27
C ILE A 803 0.11 11.87 21.98
N ARG A 804 -0.82 11.39 22.81
CA ARG A 804 -2.26 11.70 22.69
C ARG A 804 -2.71 12.93 23.47
N GLN A 805 -2.03 13.26 24.57
CA GLN A 805 -2.37 14.42 25.37
C GLN A 805 -2.10 15.72 24.60
N GLY A 806 -3.10 16.57 24.48
CA GLY A 806 -3.00 17.82 23.74
C GLY A 806 -3.35 17.73 22.25
N GLY A 807 -3.74 16.57 21.77
CA GLY A 807 -4.09 16.28 20.37
C GLY A 807 -2.88 15.97 19.52
N SER A 808 -2.95 14.90 18.70
CA SER A 808 -1.87 14.48 17.80
C SER A 808 -2.38 13.71 16.60
N ILE A 809 -1.56 13.64 15.53
CA ILE A 809 -1.76 12.74 14.40
C ILE A 809 -1.36 11.33 14.85
N ILE A 810 -2.33 10.41 14.91
CA ILE A 810 -2.11 9.01 15.29
C ILE A 810 -1.96 8.07 14.08
N SER A 811 -2.35 8.53 12.89
CA SER A 811 -2.13 7.83 11.63
C SER A 811 -2.14 8.83 10.49
N SER A 812 -1.33 8.59 9.47
CA SER A 812 -1.34 9.35 8.23
C SER A 812 -1.26 8.41 7.03
N THR A 813 -1.99 8.74 5.96
CA THR A 813 -1.98 7.99 4.71
C THR A 813 -1.90 8.96 3.54
N LYS A 814 -1.04 8.68 2.57
CA LYS A 814 -0.91 9.42 1.32
C LYS A 814 -1.06 8.46 0.15
N VAL A 815 -1.85 8.84 -0.84
CA VAL A 815 -2.01 8.10 -2.10
C VAL A 815 -1.83 9.05 -3.26
N GLY A 816 -0.83 8.79 -4.09
CA GLY A 816 -0.59 9.58 -5.29
C GLY A 816 -1.67 9.35 -6.37
N PRO A 817 -1.89 10.33 -7.29
CA PRO A 817 -2.92 10.24 -8.32
C PRO A 817 -2.75 9.04 -9.26
N SER A 818 -1.51 8.69 -9.62
CA SER A 818 -1.20 7.54 -10.47
C SER A 818 -1.64 6.22 -9.83
N VAL A 819 -1.34 6.05 -8.53
CA VAL A 819 -1.73 4.86 -7.76
C VAL A 819 -3.25 4.78 -7.63
N ALA A 820 -3.92 5.89 -7.33
CA ALA A 820 -5.39 5.94 -7.21
C ALA A 820 -6.08 5.53 -8.52
N LYS A 821 -5.53 5.96 -9.67
CA LYS A 821 -6.02 5.56 -10.99
C LYS A 821 -5.84 4.05 -11.23
N ASP A 822 -4.67 3.50 -10.91
CA ASP A 822 -4.38 2.08 -11.07
C ASP A 822 -5.28 1.22 -10.19
N ILE A 823 -5.50 1.62 -8.92
CA ILE A 823 -6.44 0.97 -8.01
C ILE A 823 -7.86 0.98 -8.59
N THR A 824 -8.30 2.12 -9.13
CA THR A 824 -9.64 2.26 -9.74
C THR A 824 -9.82 1.31 -10.93
N MET A 825 -8.86 1.29 -11.85
CA MET A 825 -8.92 0.42 -13.03
C MET A 825 -8.78 -1.06 -12.65
N GLY A 826 -7.88 -1.37 -11.73
CA GLY A 826 -7.71 -2.70 -11.18
C GLY A 826 -8.99 -3.24 -10.54
N ALA A 827 -9.72 -2.41 -9.78
CA ALA A 827 -11.00 -2.76 -9.17
C ALA A 827 -12.06 -3.15 -10.22
N ILE A 828 -12.21 -2.34 -11.26
CA ILE A 828 -13.18 -2.59 -12.34
C ILE A 828 -12.84 -3.90 -13.06
N TYR A 829 -11.58 -4.08 -13.45
CA TYR A 829 -11.13 -5.29 -14.14
C TYR A 829 -11.29 -6.55 -13.29
N SER A 830 -10.98 -6.47 -11.98
CA SER A 830 -11.12 -7.60 -11.05
C SER A 830 -12.55 -8.13 -10.99
N VAL A 831 -13.54 -7.24 -10.88
CA VAL A 831 -14.96 -7.63 -10.83
C VAL A 831 -15.39 -8.24 -12.17
N ILE A 832 -15.00 -7.65 -13.29
CA ILE A 832 -15.31 -8.18 -14.63
C ILE A 832 -14.68 -9.57 -14.82
N PHE A 833 -13.40 -9.74 -14.51
CA PHE A 833 -12.72 -11.03 -14.61
C PHE A 833 -13.33 -12.08 -13.69
N ALA A 834 -13.73 -11.72 -12.46
CA ALA A 834 -14.41 -12.63 -11.55
C ALA A 834 -15.74 -13.14 -12.15
N LEU A 835 -16.56 -12.24 -12.67
CA LEU A 835 -17.83 -12.60 -13.29
C LEU A 835 -17.63 -13.50 -14.53
N ILE A 836 -16.62 -13.20 -15.37
CA ILE A 836 -16.30 -14.03 -16.55
C ILE A 836 -15.77 -15.40 -16.13
N ALA A 837 -14.84 -15.45 -15.19
CA ALA A 837 -14.26 -16.71 -14.71
C ALA A 837 -15.34 -17.62 -14.09
N ILE A 838 -16.23 -17.05 -13.28
CA ILE A 838 -17.36 -17.79 -12.69
C ILE A 838 -18.35 -18.25 -13.78
N PHE A 839 -18.68 -17.38 -14.75
CA PHE A 839 -19.52 -17.77 -15.89
C PHE A 839 -18.95 -18.98 -16.63
N LEU A 840 -17.68 -18.94 -16.99
CA LEU A 840 -17.00 -20.03 -17.68
C LEU A 840 -16.93 -21.30 -16.83
N TYR A 841 -16.64 -21.17 -15.54
CA TYR A 841 -16.63 -22.31 -14.62
C TYR A 841 -17.99 -22.99 -14.55
N ILE A 842 -19.09 -22.25 -14.37
CA ILE A 842 -20.45 -22.78 -14.31
C ILE A 842 -20.84 -23.40 -15.66
N LEU A 843 -20.44 -22.80 -16.79
CA LEU A 843 -20.68 -23.33 -18.12
C LEU A 843 -20.02 -24.71 -18.31
N ILE A 844 -18.75 -24.85 -17.92
CA ILE A 844 -18.01 -26.11 -18.01
C ILE A 844 -18.61 -27.16 -17.06
N ARG A 845 -18.94 -26.75 -15.85
CA ARG A 845 -19.40 -27.64 -14.76
C ARG A 845 -20.81 -28.19 -14.99
N PHE A 846 -21.74 -27.33 -15.39
CA PHE A 846 -23.14 -27.71 -15.63
C PHE A 846 -23.45 -28.06 -17.08
N ARG A 847 -22.57 -27.71 -18.01
CA ARG A 847 -22.74 -27.92 -19.46
C ARG A 847 -24.04 -27.35 -20.01
N ASN A 848 -24.58 -26.30 -19.37
CA ASN A 848 -25.83 -25.67 -19.74
C ASN A 848 -25.73 -24.16 -19.53
N VAL A 849 -25.91 -23.42 -20.62
CA VAL A 849 -25.85 -21.95 -20.66
C VAL A 849 -26.89 -21.30 -19.74
N ALA A 850 -28.05 -21.95 -19.54
CA ALA A 850 -29.12 -21.39 -18.72
C ALA A 850 -28.70 -21.17 -17.26
N PHE A 851 -27.95 -22.11 -16.69
CA PHE A 851 -27.42 -21.98 -15.33
C PHE A 851 -26.30 -20.92 -15.23
N SER A 852 -25.44 -20.84 -16.26
CA SER A 852 -24.37 -19.82 -16.30
C SER A 852 -24.94 -18.40 -16.40
N VAL A 853 -25.89 -18.16 -17.30
CA VAL A 853 -26.56 -16.88 -17.45
C VAL A 853 -27.33 -16.50 -16.17
N GLY A 854 -28.11 -17.45 -15.63
CA GLY A 854 -28.87 -17.24 -14.39
C GLY A 854 -27.99 -16.84 -13.20
N SER A 855 -26.86 -17.55 -13.00
CA SER A 855 -25.91 -17.22 -11.93
C SER A 855 -25.22 -15.87 -12.15
N THR A 856 -24.69 -15.60 -13.34
CA THR A 856 -23.93 -14.38 -13.60
C THR A 856 -24.79 -13.12 -13.51
N VAL A 857 -26.03 -13.14 -14.04
CA VAL A 857 -26.95 -12.00 -13.90
C VAL A 857 -27.32 -11.75 -12.43
N ALA A 858 -27.54 -12.82 -11.66
CA ALA A 858 -27.81 -12.67 -10.24
C ALA A 858 -26.61 -12.15 -9.44
N LEU A 859 -25.37 -12.58 -9.77
CA LEU A 859 -24.14 -12.05 -9.14
C LEU A 859 -23.91 -10.57 -9.48
N ALA A 860 -24.15 -10.19 -10.72
CA ALA A 860 -24.07 -8.78 -11.13
C ALA A 860 -25.12 -7.92 -10.38
N PHE A 861 -26.31 -8.46 -10.15
CA PHE A 861 -27.36 -7.81 -9.36
C PHE A 861 -26.95 -7.70 -7.88
N ASP A 862 -26.32 -8.73 -7.31
CA ASP A 862 -25.83 -8.71 -5.91
C ASP A 862 -24.78 -7.62 -5.72
N ALA A 863 -23.81 -7.54 -6.63
CA ALA A 863 -22.79 -6.47 -6.61
C ALA A 863 -23.44 -5.08 -6.77
N LEU A 864 -24.37 -4.92 -7.72
CA LEU A 864 -25.11 -3.67 -7.91
C LEU A 864 -25.89 -3.28 -6.66
N THR A 865 -26.47 -4.24 -5.97
CA THR A 865 -27.25 -3.99 -4.74
C THR A 865 -26.36 -3.45 -3.63
N VAL A 866 -25.18 -4.02 -3.41
CA VAL A 866 -24.22 -3.54 -2.41
C VAL A 866 -23.76 -2.13 -2.75
N ILE A 867 -23.35 -1.87 -3.99
CA ILE A 867 -22.94 -0.53 -4.47
C ILE A 867 -24.10 0.47 -4.33
N GLY A 868 -25.31 0.05 -4.66
CA GLY A 868 -26.52 0.86 -4.57
C GLY A 868 -26.85 1.28 -3.15
N PHE A 869 -26.76 0.38 -2.18
CA PHE A 869 -26.94 0.72 -0.76
C PHE A 869 -25.87 1.69 -0.25
N TYR A 870 -24.61 1.54 -0.67
CA TYR A 870 -23.56 2.50 -0.35
C TYR A 870 -23.87 3.89 -0.90
N SER A 871 -24.31 3.99 -2.16
CA SER A 871 -24.76 5.24 -2.75
C SER A 871 -25.98 5.85 -2.04
N LEU A 872 -26.92 5.01 -1.59
CA LEU A 872 -28.17 5.47 -0.98
C LEU A 872 -27.98 5.96 0.47
N LEU A 873 -27.14 5.25 1.25
CA LEU A 873 -27.05 5.41 2.69
C LEU A 873 -25.88 6.26 3.17
N TRP A 874 -24.88 6.58 2.31
CA TRP A 874 -23.74 7.39 2.76
C TRP A 874 -24.22 8.75 3.28
N GLY A 875 -23.68 9.17 4.44
CA GLY A 875 -24.09 10.38 5.14
C GLY A 875 -25.43 10.26 5.92
N LEU A 876 -26.13 9.10 5.84
CA LEU A 876 -27.36 8.87 6.61
C LEU A 876 -27.15 7.95 7.81
N VAL A 877 -26.11 7.12 7.77
CA VAL A 877 -25.76 6.17 8.85
C VAL A 877 -24.66 6.74 9.73
N PRO A 878 -24.59 6.33 11.02
CA PRO A 878 -23.60 6.87 11.98
C PRO A 878 -22.20 6.27 11.83
N PHE A 879 -21.87 5.65 10.70
CA PHE A 879 -20.54 5.11 10.38
C PHE A 879 -20.17 5.39 8.92
N SER A 880 -18.88 5.37 8.63
CA SER A 880 -18.38 5.69 7.28
C SER A 880 -18.78 4.62 6.27
N LEU A 881 -19.35 5.02 5.15
CA LEU A 881 -19.59 4.24 3.95
C LEU A 881 -18.71 4.74 2.79
N GLU A 882 -17.48 5.15 3.10
CA GLU A 882 -16.48 5.45 2.08
C GLU A 882 -16.08 4.17 1.35
N ILE A 883 -15.94 4.27 0.05
CA ILE A 883 -15.41 3.22 -0.79
C ILE A 883 -13.90 3.33 -0.77
N ASP A 884 -13.27 2.32 -0.21
CA ASP A 884 -11.83 2.12 -0.13
C ASP A 884 -11.41 0.82 -0.83
N GLN A 885 -10.13 0.46 -0.76
CA GLN A 885 -9.67 -0.81 -1.30
C GLN A 885 -10.34 -2.01 -0.64
N THR A 886 -10.67 -1.95 0.65
CA THR A 886 -11.30 -3.08 1.38
C THR A 886 -12.72 -3.34 0.87
N PHE A 887 -13.43 -2.31 0.40
CA PHE A 887 -14.74 -2.44 -0.25
C PHE A 887 -14.67 -3.28 -1.53
N ILE A 888 -13.60 -3.15 -2.34
CA ILE A 888 -13.40 -4.01 -3.52
C ILE A 888 -13.27 -5.47 -3.09
N GLY A 889 -12.48 -5.70 -2.04
CA GLY A 889 -12.36 -7.02 -1.41
C GLY A 889 -13.72 -7.58 -0.98
N ALA A 890 -14.57 -6.74 -0.37
CA ALA A 890 -15.92 -7.12 0.03
C ALA A 890 -16.80 -7.51 -1.19
N ILE A 891 -16.82 -6.70 -2.26
CA ILE A 891 -17.60 -7.00 -3.48
C ILE A 891 -17.18 -8.34 -4.11
N LEU A 892 -15.88 -8.57 -4.28
CA LEU A 892 -15.36 -9.82 -4.84
C LEU A 892 -15.69 -11.01 -3.94
N THR A 893 -15.59 -10.82 -2.63
CA THR A 893 -15.95 -11.85 -1.65
C THR A 893 -17.46 -12.17 -1.68
N VAL A 894 -18.31 -11.14 -1.79
CA VAL A 894 -19.76 -11.31 -1.97
C VAL A 894 -20.06 -12.11 -3.22
N VAL A 895 -19.42 -11.80 -4.35
CA VAL A 895 -19.57 -12.55 -5.61
C VAL A 895 -19.16 -14.01 -5.41
N GLY A 896 -18.01 -14.27 -4.74
CA GLY A 896 -17.50 -15.62 -4.44
C GLY A 896 -18.37 -16.41 -3.44
N TYR A 897 -18.96 -15.74 -2.46
CA TYR A 897 -19.87 -16.36 -1.50
C TYR A 897 -21.27 -16.61 -2.08
N SER A 898 -21.82 -15.63 -2.77
CA SER A 898 -23.18 -15.68 -3.30
C SER A 898 -23.36 -16.78 -4.37
N ILE A 899 -22.30 -17.12 -5.11
CA ILE A 899 -22.35 -18.22 -6.09
C ILE A 899 -22.54 -19.57 -5.41
N ASN A 900 -22.08 -19.75 -4.18
CA ASN A 900 -22.22 -21.00 -3.43
C ASN A 900 -23.70 -21.47 -3.33
N ASP A 901 -24.60 -20.59 -2.89
CA ASP A 901 -26.02 -20.90 -2.80
C ASP A 901 -26.63 -21.24 -4.16
N LYS A 902 -26.23 -20.50 -5.21
CA LYS A 902 -26.72 -20.71 -6.59
C LYS A 902 -26.31 -22.08 -7.14
N VAL A 903 -25.06 -22.48 -6.93
CA VAL A 903 -24.50 -23.78 -7.38
C VAL A 903 -25.27 -24.93 -6.74
N VAL A 904 -25.57 -24.83 -5.46
CA VAL A 904 -26.29 -25.92 -4.76
C VAL A 904 -27.74 -26.02 -5.17
N VAL A 905 -28.41 -24.89 -5.34
CA VAL A 905 -29.80 -24.92 -5.88
C VAL A 905 -29.79 -25.51 -7.29
N PHE A 906 -28.85 -25.15 -8.14
CA PHE A 906 -28.75 -25.66 -9.50
C PHE A 906 -28.33 -27.13 -9.56
N ASP A 907 -27.45 -27.59 -8.66
CA ASP A 907 -27.11 -29.02 -8.56
C ASP A 907 -28.36 -29.85 -8.17
N ARG A 908 -29.19 -29.35 -7.23
CA ARG A 908 -30.46 -30.01 -6.87
C ARG A 908 -31.47 -29.97 -8.00
N ILE A 909 -31.59 -28.90 -8.75
CA ILE A 909 -32.45 -28.80 -9.93
C ILE A 909 -32.01 -29.85 -10.96
N ARG A 910 -30.72 -29.96 -11.23
CA ARG A 910 -30.14 -30.91 -12.17
C ARG A 910 -30.41 -32.36 -11.70
N GLU A 911 -30.20 -32.64 -10.41
CA GLU A 911 -30.52 -33.95 -9.82
C GLU A 911 -32.01 -34.32 -10.02
N ASN A 912 -32.93 -33.44 -9.67
CA ASN A 912 -34.36 -33.64 -9.80
C ASN A 912 -34.82 -33.74 -11.27
N MET A 913 -34.17 -33.03 -12.20
CA MET A 913 -34.42 -33.19 -13.65
C MET A 913 -34.01 -34.57 -14.16
N HIS A 914 -32.92 -35.13 -13.64
CA HIS A 914 -32.50 -36.50 -13.98
C HIS A 914 -33.42 -37.56 -13.37
N LEU A 915 -33.92 -37.32 -12.16
CA LEU A 915 -34.86 -38.25 -11.49
C LEU A 915 -36.26 -38.23 -12.13
N HIS A 916 -36.67 -37.08 -12.66
CA HIS A 916 -38.00 -36.86 -13.24
C HIS A 916 -37.94 -36.29 -14.65
N PRO A 917 -37.42 -37.03 -15.67
CA PRO A 917 -37.17 -36.51 -17.02
C PRO A 917 -38.44 -36.09 -17.78
N LYS A 918 -39.58 -36.56 -17.39
CA LYS A 918 -40.92 -36.21 -17.97
C LYS A 918 -41.70 -35.24 -17.09
N GLY A 919 -41.12 -34.76 -16.01
CA GLY A 919 -41.80 -33.87 -15.06
C GLY A 919 -41.91 -32.44 -15.61
N ASP A 920 -42.90 -31.68 -15.11
CA ASP A 920 -43.05 -30.28 -15.43
C ASP A 920 -41.86 -29.48 -14.82
N VAL A 921 -41.11 -28.80 -15.69
CA VAL A 921 -39.89 -28.07 -15.33
C VAL A 921 -40.15 -27.04 -14.22
N GLN A 922 -41.34 -26.37 -14.26
CA GLN A 922 -41.71 -25.41 -13.24
C GLN A 922 -41.85 -26.05 -11.86
N GLN A 923 -42.45 -27.23 -11.82
CA GLN A 923 -42.65 -28.00 -10.59
C GLN A 923 -41.31 -28.52 -10.05
N ILE A 924 -40.44 -28.99 -10.94
CA ILE A 924 -39.06 -29.45 -10.58
C ILE A 924 -38.25 -28.30 -9.93
N PHE A 925 -38.21 -27.14 -10.58
CA PHE A 925 -37.55 -25.96 -10.02
C PHE A 925 -38.11 -25.57 -8.66
N ASN A 926 -39.44 -25.53 -8.53
CA ASN A 926 -40.10 -25.17 -7.28
C ASN A 926 -39.85 -26.21 -6.17
N ALA A 927 -39.86 -27.50 -6.47
CA ALA A 927 -39.52 -28.56 -5.53
C ALA A 927 -38.06 -28.46 -5.07
N SER A 928 -37.13 -28.30 -6.00
CA SER A 928 -35.70 -28.21 -5.72
C SER A 928 -35.35 -27.00 -4.82
N ILE A 929 -35.98 -25.84 -5.07
CA ILE A 929 -35.79 -24.65 -4.22
C ILE A 929 -36.34 -24.92 -2.79
N ASN A 930 -37.51 -25.55 -2.65
CA ASN A 930 -38.08 -25.86 -1.33
C ASN A 930 -37.23 -26.88 -0.57
N GLU A 931 -36.64 -27.86 -1.25
CA GLU A 931 -35.77 -28.88 -0.65
C GLU A 931 -34.44 -28.29 -0.14
N THR A 932 -33.90 -27.31 -0.84
CA THR A 932 -32.65 -26.64 -0.46
C THR A 932 -32.84 -25.48 0.51
N LEU A 933 -34.08 -24.98 0.69
CA LEU A 933 -34.41 -23.73 1.43
C LEU A 933 -33.88 -23.73 2.88
N ALA A 934 -34.15 -24.82 3.63
CA ALA A 934 -33.73 -24.94 5.03
C ALA A 934 -32.21 -24.89 5.17
N ARG A 935 -31.51 -25.53 4.25
CA ARG A 935 -30.05 -25.50 4.21
C ARG A 935 -29.55 -24.09 3.88
N THR A 936 -30.02 -23.47 2.81
CA THR A 936 -29.62 -22.12 2.39
C THR A 936 -29.81 -21.09 3.51
N ILE A 937 -30.94 -21.16 4.24
CA ILE A 937 -31.15 -20.27 5.40
C ILE A 937 -30.15 -20.54 6.52
N ASN A 938 -29.85 -21.83 6.81
CA ASN A 938 -28.91 -22.19 7.87
C ASN A 938 -27.48 -21.70 7.54
N THR A 939 -27.01 -21.87 6.31
CA THR A 939 -25.69 -21.43 5.88
C THR A 939 -25.57 -19.90 5.90
N SER A 940 -26.60 -19.20 5.39
CA SER A 940 -26.65 -17.74 5.45
C SER A 940 -26.71 -17.22 6.88
N THR A 941 -27.44 -17.90 7.78
CA THR A 941 -27.54 -17.51 9.19
C THR A 941 -26.20 -17.68 9.92
N THR A 942 -25.44 -18.75 9.68
CA THR A 942 -24.12 -18.96 10.30
C THR A 942 -23.13 -17.85 9.90
N THR A 943 -23.09 -17.54 8.61
CA THR A 943 -22.22 -16.48 8.10
C THR A 943 -22.68 -15.10 8.56
N LEU A 944 -23.99 -14.83 8.55
CA LEU A 944 -24.54 -13.56 9.03
C LEU A 944 -24.27 -13.33 10.52
N LEU A 945 -24.36 -14.38 11.35
CA LEU A 945 -24.05 -14.30 12.77
C LEU A 945 -22.61 -13.88 13.02
N VAL A 946 -21.69 -14.46 12.27
CA VAL A 946 -20.26 -14.10 12.31
C VAL A 946 -20.04 -12.65 11.87
N LEU A 947 -20.63 -12.25 10.74
CA LEU A 947 -20.49 -10.89 10.20
C LEU A 947 -21.10 -9.82 11.10
N LEU A 948 -22.24 -10.13 11.78
CA LEU A 948 -22.85 -9.24 12.77
C LEU A 948 -21.94 -9.04 13.99
N CYS A 949 -21.25 -10.08 14.45
CA CYS A 949 -20.28 -9.93 15.54
C CYS A 949 -19.12 -8.99 15.12
N ILE A 950 -18.59 -9.14 13.92
CA ILE A 950 -17.54 -8.26 13.40
C ILE A 950 -18.08 -6.82 13.23
N PHE A 951 -19.29 -6.66 12.70
CA PHE A 951 -19.92 -5.35 12.50
C PHE A 951 -20.12 -4.57 13.81
N ILE A 952 -20.53 -5.27 14.88
CA ILE A 952 -20.81 -4.66 16.19
C ILE A 952 -19.53 -4.44 17.01
N LEU A 953 -18.64 -5.44 17.04
CA LEU A 953 -17.50 -5.51 17.96
C LEU A 953 -16.14 -5.25 17.29
N GLY A 954 -16.06 -5.34 15.96
CA GLY A 954 -14.79 -5.35 15.22
C GLY A 954 -14.12 -3.99 15.03
N GLY A 955 -14.74 -2.91 15.50
CA GLY A 955 -14.21 -1.54 15.34
C GLY A 955 -14.54 -0.91 13.98
N ASP A 956 -14.23 0.39 13.86
CA ASP A 956 -14.66 1.18 12.71
C ASP A 956 -13.94 0.83 11.41
N SER A 957 -12.69 0.40 11.50
CA SER A 957 -11.86 0.04 10.33
C SER A 957 -12.44 -1.11 9.49
N ILE A 958 -13.13 -2.08 10.14
CA ILE A 958 -13.73 -3.23 9.43
C ILE A 958 -15.27 -3.19 9.39
N ARG A 959 -15.88 -2.15 9.97
CA ARG A 959 -17.34 -2.02 10.03
C ARG A 959 -17.96 -1.86 8.64
N SER A 960 -17.42 -0.98 7.81
CA SER A 960 -17.84 -0.78 6.43
C SER A 960 -17.73 -2.07 5.61
N PHE A 961 -16.58 -2.75 5.66
CA PHE A 961 -16.37 -4.05 5.03
C PHE A 961 -17.43 -5.09 5.47
N SER A 962 -17.65 -5.21 6.79
CA SER A 962 -18.63 -6.16 7.34
C SER A 962 -20.05 -5.82 6.91
N PHE A 963 -20.41 -4.54 6.80
CA PHE A 963 -21.71 -4.09 6.31
C PHE A 963 -21.94 -4.49 4.85
N ALA A 964 -20.94 -4.28 3.98
CA ALA A 964 -21.00 -4.74 2.59
C ALA A 964 -21.22 -6.25 2.49
N MET A 965 -20.51 -7.02 3.31
CA MET A 965 -20.65 -8.48 3.37
C MET A 965 -22.02 -8.91 3.89
N ILE A 966 -22.59 -8.25 4.92
CA ILE A 966 -23.94 -8.52 5.43
C ILE A 966 -24.97 -8.33 4.32
N LEU A 967 -24.91 -7.19 3.61
CA LEU A 967 -25.78 -6.93 2.46
C LEU A 967 -25.60 -8.03 1.40
N GLY A 968 -24.37 -8.37 1.06
CA GLY A 968 -24.03 -9.41 0.09
C GLY A 968 -24.57 -10.79 0.44
N VAL A 969 -24.47 -11.22 1.69
CA VAL A 969 -25.02 -12.50 2.16
C VAL A 969 -26.55 -12.51 2.11
N VAL A 970 -27.20 -11.45 2.62
CA VAL A 970 -28.67 -11.36 2.65
C VAL A 970 -29.25 -11.33 1.24
N PHE A 971 -28.75 -10.40 0.40
CA PHE A 971 -29.27 -10.26 -0.97
C PHE A 971 -28.81 -11.39 -1.89
N GLY A 972 -27.60 -11.95 -1.69
CA GLY A 972 -27.10 -13.12 -2.40
C GLY A 972 -27.96 -14.37 -2.19
N THR A 973 -28.42 -14.58 -0.96
CA THR A 973 -29.37 -15.65 -0.64
C THR A 973 -30.73 -15.41 -1.31
N LEU A 974 -31.25 -14.19 -1.25
CA LEU A 974 -32.52 -13.86 -1.91
C LEU A 974 -32.40 -13.97 -3.44
N SER A 975 -31.30 -13.53 -4.03
CA SER A 975 -31.10 -13.56 -5.48
C SER A 975 -30.96 -14.99 -6.03
N SER A 976 -30.45 -15.94 -5.25
CA SER A 976 -30.37 -17.35 -5.65
C SER A 976 -31.75 -17.96 -5.90
N ILE A 977 -32.72 -17.59 -5.06
CA ILE A 977 -34.11 -18.08 -5.12
C ILE A 977 -34.92 -17.27 -6.15
N PHE A 978 -34.86 -15.94 -6.09
CA PHE A 978 -35.79 -15.05 -6.77
C PHE A 978 -35.29 -14.47 -8.10
N ILE A 979 -33.98 -14.60 -8.40
CA ILE A 979 -33.38 -14.06 -9.64
C ILE A 979 -32.70 -15.18 -10.43
N ALA A 980 -31.72 -15.89 -9.86
CA ALA A 980 -30.92 -16.87 -10.57
C ALA A 980 -31.78 -18.04 -11.08
N SER A 981 -32.59 -18.65 -10.20
CA SER A 981 -33.43 -19.79 -10.55
C SER A 981 -34.51 -19.44 -11.58
N PRO A 982 -35.26 -18.32 -11.49
CA PRO A 982 -36.23 -17.94 -12.53
C PRO A 982 -35.58 -17.60 -13.87
N ILE A 983 -34.40 -16.95 -13.90
CA ILE A 983 -33.68 -16.68 -15.17
C ILE A 983 -33.27 -18.01 -15.81
N ALA A 984 -32.68 -18.93 -15.04
CA ALA A 984 -32.33 -20.26 -15.53
C ALA A 984 -33.55 -21.02 -16.11
N TYR A 985 -34.71 -20.94 -15.45
CA TYR A 985 -35.97 -21.50 -15.93
C TYR A 985 -36.40 -20.91 -17.27
N ILE A 986 -36.38 -19.58 -17.41
CA ILE A 986 -36.79 -18.90 -18.64
C ILE A 986 -35.90 -19.29 -19.82
N VAL A 987 -34.57 -19.29 -19.62
CA VAL A 987 -33.60 -19.64 -20.66
C VAL A 987 -33.70 -21.11 -21.03
N LEU A 988 -33.89 -22.01 -20.06
CA LEU A 988 -34.08 -23.45 -20.29
C LEU A 988 -35.42 -23.73 -21.03
N GLY A 989 -36.50 -23.08 -20.63
CA GLY A 989 -37.81 -23.23 -21.23
C GLY A 989 -37.91 -22.82 -22.71
N ARG A 990 -37.09 -21.85 -23.13
CA ARG A 990 -36.95 -21.50 -24.52
C ARG A 990 -36.26 -22.60 -25.37
N LYS A 991 -35.23 -23.24 -24.85
CA LYS A 991 -34.54 -24.35 -25.56
C LYS A 991 -35.44 -25.56 -25.76
N ILE A 992 -36.26 -25.95 -24.74
CA ILE A 992 -37.18 -27.09 -24.85
C ILE A 992 -38.30 -26.83 -25.87
N LYS A 993 -38.64 -25.58 -26.16
CA LYS A 993 -39.62 -25.23 -27.17
C LYS A 993 -39.03 -25.20 -28.61
N GLU A 994 -37.72 -24.98 -28.75
CA GLU A 994 -37.06 -24.93 -30.08
C GLU A 994 -36.59 -26.32 -30.56
N GLU A 995 -36.21 -27.26 -29.69
CA GLU A 995 -35.80 -28.62 -30.06
C GLU A 995 -36.93 -29.51 -30.65
N PRO A 996 -38.19 -29.50 -30.13
CA PRO A 996 -39.22 -30.38 -30.73
C PRO A 996 -39.72 -29.91 -32.11
N ALA A 997 -39.51 -28.67 -32.51
CA ALA A 997 -39.85 -28.20 -33.83
C ALA A 997 -38.92 -28.73 -34.92
N VAL A 998 -37.64 -28.91 -34.59
CA VAL A 998 -36.61 -29.41 -35.53
C VAL A 998 -36.71 -30.94 -35.73
N GLU A 999 -36.97 -31.68 -34.65
CA GLU A 999 -37.23 -33.17 -34.77
C GLU A 999 -38.53 -33.52 -35.49
N ALA A 1000 -39.57 -32.70 -35.35
CA ALA A 1000 -40.81 -32.89 -36.05
C ALA A 1000 -40.71 -32.64 -37.56
N GLU A 1001 -39.88 -31.68 -38.00
CA GLU A 1001 -39.60 -31.45 -39.42
C GLU A 1001 -38.70 -32.53 -40.06
N VAL A 1002 -37.76 -33.12 -39.32
CA VAL A 1002 -36.91 -34.23 -39.80
C VAL A 1002 -37.64 -35.55 -39.89
N VAL A 1003 -38.68 -35.78 -39.03
CA VAL A 1003 -39.51 -36.99 -39.11
C VAL A 1003 -40.65 -36.88 -40.16
N ALA A 1004 -41.08 -35.65 -40.50
CA ALA A 1004 -42.07 -35.42 -41.54
C ALA A 1004 -41.43 -35.43 -42.95
N ASN A 1005 -40.12 -35.39 -43.11
CA ASN A 1005 -39.37 -35.46 -44.36
C ASN A 1005 -38.58 -36.78 -44.53
N LYS A 1006 -38.84 -37.78 -43.72
CA LYS A 1006 -38.48 -39.20 -43.90
C LYS A 1006 -39.73 -40.02 -44.03
#